data_6fd6665ccbab81108b2b78edeec6b01b
#
_entry.id   6fd6665ccbab81108b2b78edeec6b01b
#
_cell.length_a   1.000
_cell.length_b   1.000
_cell.length_c   1.000
_cell.angle_alpha   90.00
_cell.angle_beta   90.00
_cell.angle_gamma   90.00
#
_symmetry.space_group_name_H-M   'P 1'
#
loop_
_entity.id
_entity.type
_entity.pdbx_description
1 polymer ?
#
loop_
_entity_poly.entity_id
_entity_poly.type
_entity_poly.pdbx_seq_one_letter_code
_entity_poly.pdbx_strand_id
1 'polypeptide(L)'
;LETANVKVKVGGGYVAKVTVDNANYQIDVKFIQLFTPTISVDAERQYPYILYTPAAFVKKTEENLSHTTHRSKADKFIFIEKTYGQYYIYDQTANCYIYYTIAQNGGNAKTTTNSHVRYTAHADEANTWQLLCLSDETIAIIPGSVADPSTSSPAWNFTGGIEDGSMLNLWTASDANSAWEIIDPAAASMPCASLMYALPGAQYLHKLTTHEGETVSSVDFGSISTLSLKEDRIETGNKYKYVAGVAPKAEGEYAYTVNLVGADGEEKQAKIRLVVSSHLQSATPMMGWLTWNWFARAISHDKMVEIAKGMERYRLIDAGFNTIVLDDAWATQESDKAKLTYDPIKFPEGISGLKTALKAINRKLKIGIYSDAGSMTCENYQPGSYGFENQHLALFDSWGVDMLKYDYCNSEASTKVSYTRMGEAVAALNETRKAKGEVPFVYNICEWGKTQPWTWGAAAGGSSWRSTSDAREDWIGNPSRPGVIGGVDETRRLWMYAGVNHFNDLDMMCIGLHGLGGPSNNTAEHQTNGGKITGLTDAQARTQMSLWSMLASPLALTCDLREAPKGEANSDQPIPHPLITEADVQTLTNQEILAINQDALGQQAEYMEALSTGTTDYSPSGYDVFVKDLTDSRIAVSITNRATSAASVPAIPLTAIYLKANTRYICREIWSQTEGEIENTLSVGSLNPCETRVYVLSKKE
;
A
#
# COMPACT_ATOMS: atom_id res chain seq x y z
N LEU A 1 -32.98 -28.97 -7.82
CA LEU A 1 -32.83 -28.09 -6.65
C LEU A 1 -32.44 -26.70 -7.15
N GLU A 2 -33.32 -25.73 -6.96
CA GLU A 2 -33.08 -24.34 -7.27
C GLU A 2 -31.94 -23.80 -6.41
N THR A 3 -31.19 -22.85 -6.94
CA THR A 3 -30.11 -22.15 -6.25
C THR A 3 -30.62 -21.58 -4.93
N ALA A 4 -30.41 -22.30 -3.82
CA ALA A 4 -30.77 -21.80 -2.50
C ALA A 4 -29.57 -21.01 -1.96
N ASN A 5 -29.70 -19.70 -1.88
CA ASN A 5 -28.79 -18.86 -1.10
C ASN A 5 -29.07 -19.11 0.38
N VAL A 6 -28.39 -20.07 0.99
CA VAL A 6 -28.48 -20.32 2.43
C VAL A 6 -27.46 -19.43 3.13
N LYS A 7 -27.93 -18.44 3.87
CA LYS A 7 -27.09 -17.66 4.78
C LYS A 7 -27.01 -18.42 6.10
N VAL A 8 -25.86 -18.95 6.42
CA VAL A 8 -25.61 -19.59 7.73
C VAL A 8 -24.75 -18.63 8.55
N LYS A 9 -25.28 -18.18 9.70
CA LYS A 9 -24.49 -17.40 10.67
C LYS A 9 -23.48 -18.35 11.33
N VAL A 10 -22.21 -18.17 10.98
CA VAL A 10 -21.10 -18.82 11.69
C VAL A 10 -20.61 -17.84 12.74
N GLY A 11 -20.39 -18.31 13.98
CA GLY A 11 -19.93 -17.44 15.08
C GLY A 11 -18.69 -16.64 14.72
N GLY A 12 -18.53 -15.41 15.27
CA GLY A 12 -17.39 -14.53 15.01
C GLY A 12 -17.60 -13.48 13.91
N GLY A 13 -18.84 -13.21 13.50
CA GLY A 13 -19.13 -12.14 12.52
C GLY A 13 -19.00 -12.57 11.06
N TYR A 14 -19.02 -13.86 10.77
CA TYR A 14 -18.99 -14.38 9.40
C TYR A 14 -20.38 -14.84 8.95
N VAL A 15 -20.70 -14.56 7.68
CA VAL A 15 -21.84 -15.16 6.97
C VAL A 15 -21.30 -16.04 5.87
N ALA A 16 -21.69 -17.32 5.89
CA ALA A 16 -21.40 -18.22 4.79
C ALA A 16 -22.46 -18.06 3.69
N LYS A 17 -22.04 -17.65 2.49
CA LYS A 17 -22.84 -17.73 1.28
C LYS A 17 -22.56 -19.07 0.61
N VAL A 18 -23.56 -19.98 0.65
CA VAL A 18 -23.43 -21.29 0.03
C VAL A 18 -24.08 -21.22 -1.36
N THR A 19 -23.29 -21.41 -2.39
CA THR A 19 -23.79 -21.59 -3.78
C THR A 19 -23.63 -23.06 -4.14
N VAL A 20 -24.73 -23.72 -4.48
CA VAL A 20 -24.72 -25.11 -4.94
C VAL A 20 -24.81 -25.11 -6.46
N ASP A 21 -23.74 -25.54 -7.11
CA ASP A 21 -23.78 -25.83 -8.54
C ASP A 21 -24.21 -27.30 -8.75
N ASN A 22 -25.47 -27.45 -9.19
CA ASN A 22 -26.06 -28.78 -9.44
C ASN A 22 -25.45 -29.50 -10.64
N ALA A 23 -24.77 -28.79 -11.57
CA ALA A 23 -24.16 -29.40 -12.75
C ALA A 23 -22.84 -30.13 -12.44
N ASN A 24 -22.13 -29.66 -11.40
CA ASN A 24 -20.80 -30.17 -11.04
C ASN A 24 -20.72 -30.73 -9.62
N TYR A 25 -21.82 -30.79 -8.88
CA TYR A 25 -21.86 -31.21 -7.46
C TYR A 25 -20.87 -30.44 -6.56
N GLN A 26 -20.57 -29.20 -6.89
CA GLN A 26 -19.70 -28.34 -6.10
C GLN A 26 -20.52 -27.48 -5.15
N ILE A 27 -20.11 -27.48 -3.88
CA ILE A 27 -20.62 -26.56 -2.88
C ILE A 27 -19.53 -25.49 -2.68
N ASP A 28 -19.80 -24.28 -3.15
CA ASP A 28 -18.91 -23.15 -2.92
C ASP A 28 -19.40 -22.40 -1.65
N VAL A 29 -18.57 -22.40 -0.61
CA VAL A 29 -18.86 -21.73 0.66
C VAL A 29 -17.99 -20.49 0.76
N LYS A 30 -18.59 -19.32 0.49
CA LYS A 30 -17.91 -18.03 0.71
C LYS A 30 -18.16 -17.57 2.13
N PHE A 31 -17.11 -17.47 2.94
CA PHE A 31 -17.17 -16.79 4.23
C PHE A 31 -16.95 -15.29 4.00
N ILE A 32 -17.97 -14.51 4.23
CA ILE A 32 -17.88 -13.06 4.19
C ILE A 32 -17.82 -12.59 5.65
N GLN A 33 -16.70 -11.99 6.05
CA GLN A 33 -16.62 -11.35 7.36
C GLN A 33 -17.54 -10.13 7.31
N LEU A 34 -18.66 -10.22 8.04
CA LEU A 34 -19.50 -9.07 8.28
C LEU A 34 -18.93 -8.35 9.50
N PHE A 35 -18.66 -7.06 9.36
CA PHE A 35 -18.62 -6.23 10.55
C PHE A 35 -20.05 -6.20 11.13
N THR A 36 -20.29 -6.98 12.14
CA THR A 36 -21.51 -6.87 12.94
C THR A 36 -21.18 -5.97 14.13
N PRO A 37 -21.83 -4.82 14.28
CA PRO A 37 -21.66 -4.02 15.48
C PRO A 37 -21.99 -4.91 16.70
N THR A 38 -21.24 -4.76 17.78
CA THR A 38 -21.61 -5.38 19.04
C THR A 38 -22.94 -4.79 19.47
N ILE A 39 -23.95 -5.65 19.60
CA ILE A 39 -25.33 -5.23 19.79
C ILE A 39 -25.53 -4.92 21.27
N SER A 40 -26.03 -3.76 21.57
CA SER A 40 -26.51 -3.40 22.91
C SER A 40 -27.86 -4.04 23.17
N VAL A 41 -28.09 -4.52 24.41
CA VAL A 41 -29.38 -5.10 24.82
C VAL A 41 -30.42 -3.98 25.06
N ASP A 42 -29.91 -2.80 25.39
CA ASP A 42 -30.67 -1.57 25.60
C ASP A 42 -29.79 -0.35 25.37
N ALA A 43 -30.37 0.85 25.38
CA ALA A 43 -29.65 2.11 25.15
C ALA A 43 -28.67 2.48 26.27
N GLU A 44 -28.71 1.81 27.40
CA GLU A 44 -27.82 2.06 28.57
C GLU A 44 -26.58 1.20 28.54
N ARG A 45 -26.59 0.09 27.76
CA ARG A 45 -25.42 -0.77 27.57
C ARG A 45 -24.61 -0.32 26.38
N GLN A 46 -23.42 0.15 26.66
CA GLN A 46 -22.62 1.02 25.81
C GLN A 46 -21.68 0.25 24.90
N TYR A 47 -22.10 0.03 23.65
CA TYR A 47 -21.17 -0.21 22.55
C TYR A 47 -21.42 0.83 21.45
N PRO A 48 -20.99 2.09 21.65
CA PRO A 48 -21.23 3.16 20.70
C PRO A 48 -20.28 3.03 19.48
N TYR A 49 -20.78 3.42 18.32
CA TYR A 49 -20.03 3.49 17.07
C TYR A 49 -20.20 4.88 16.45
N ILE A 50 -19.21 5.33 15.72
CA ILE A 50 -19.33 6.47 14.81
C ILE A 50 -19.51 5.96 13.39
N LEU A 51 -20.27 6.67 12.58
CA LEU A 51 -20.58 6.32 11.20
C LEU A 51 -19.85 7.27 10.25
N TYR A 52 -19.06 6.70 9.36
CA TYR A 52 -18.24 7.43 8.40
C TYR A 52 -18.53 6.98 6.97
N THR A 53 -18.71 7.92 6.08
CA THR A 53 -18.71 7.73 4.62
C THR A 53 -17.45 8.37 4.03
N PRO A 54 -17.03 8.10 2.78
CA PRO A 54 -15.72 8.52 2.25
C PRO A 54 -15.28 9.97 2.46
N ALA A 55 -16.17 10.85 2.92
CA ALA A 55 -15.79 12.25 3.15
C ALA A 55 -16.29 12.86 4.47
N ALA A 56 -17.15 12.20 5.26
CA ALA A 56 -17.70 12.79 6.48
C ALA A 56 -18.31 11.80 7.47
N PHE A 57 -18.43 12.25 8.73
CA PHE A 57 -19.11 11.57 9.83
C PHE A 57 -20.52 12.10 10.01
N VAL A 58 -21.41 11.28 10.55
CA VAL A 58 -22.78 11.70 10.90
C VAL A 58 -22.76 12.52 12.19
N LYS A 59 -23.51 13.60 12.18
CA LYS A 59 -23.74 14.47 13.33
C LYS A 59 -25.15 15.04 13.30
N LYS A 60 -25.83 15.07 14.49
CA LYS A 60 -27.10 15.74 14.66
C LYS A 60 -26.92 17.27 14.75
N THR A 61 -27.74 18.01 14.05
CA THR A 61 -27.97 19.45 14.22
C THR A 61 -29.29 19.70 14.96
N GLU A 62 -29.66 20.96 15.20
CA GLU A 62 -30.89 21.28 15.92
C GLU A 62 -32.14 20.65 15.29
N GLU A 63 -32.19 20.55 13.95
CA GLU A 63 -33.37 20.10 13.22
C GLU A 63 -33.19 18.74 12.50
N ASN A 64 -31.97 18.36 12.12
CA ASN A 64 -31.72 17.21 11.25
C ASN A 64 -30.45 16.46 11.60
N LEU A 65 -30.28 15.26 11.00
CA LEU A 65 -29.00 14.60 10.89
C LEU A 65 -28.21 15.20 9.73
N SER A 66 -27.03 15.66 9.99
CA SER A 66 -26.11 16.28 9.05
C SER A 66 -24.72 15.65 9.17
N HIS A 67 -23.67 16.32 8.75
CA HIS A 67 -22.31 15.81 8.73
C HIS A 67 -21.33 16.67 9.52
N THR A 68 -20.17 16.08 9.80
CA THR A 68 -18.98 16.78 10.28
C THR A 68 -17.75 16.12 9.66
N THR A 69 -16.75 16.90 9.30
CA THR A 69 -15.45 16.41 8.84
C THR A 69 -14.52 16.05 10.02
N HIS A 70 -14.92 16.38 11.25
CA HIS A 70 -14.12 16.11 12.46
C HIS A 70 -14.65 14.88 13.19
N ARG A 71 -13.80 13.82 13.29
CA ARG A 71 -14.13 12.58 14.01
C ARG A 71 -14.55 12.83 15.46
N SER A 72 -13.89 13.73 16.16
CA SER A 72 -14.19 14.08 17.57
C SER A 72 -15.56 14.75 17.77
N LYS A 73 -16.17 15.24 16.69
CA LYS A 73 -17.50 15.87 16.68
C LYS A 73 -18.59 14.96 16.14
N ALA A 74 -18.25 13.75 15.75
CA ALA A 74 -19.21 12.75 15.27
C ALA A 74 -20.09 12.27 16.41
N ASP A 75 -21.37 12.04 16.10
CA ASP A 75 -22.29 11.44 17.08
C ASP A 75 -21.99 9.95 17.23
N LYS A 76 -22.36 9.40 18.39
CA LYS A 76 -22.14 8.00 18.76
C LYS A 76 -23.43 7.23 18.67
N PHE A 77 -23.46 6.19 17.84
CA PHE A 77 -24.66 5.40 17.55
C PHE A 77 -24.59 4.03 18.19
N ILE A 78 -25.68 3.59 18.79
CA ILE A 78 -25.85 2.25 19.37
C ILE A 78 -26.85 1.48 18.51
N PHE A 79 -26.53 0.25 18.16
CA PHE A 79 -27.40 -0.67 17.43
C PHE A 79 -28.08 -1.60 18.43
N ILE A 80 -29.40 -1.53 18.55
CA ILE A 80 -30.21 -2.33 19.49
C ILE A 80 -31.04 -3.30 18.65
N GLU A 81 -30.77 -4.60 18.77
CA GLU A 81 -31.52 -5.62 18.01
C GLU A 81 -32.93 -5.75 18.57
N LYS A 82 -33.93 -5.51 17.75
CA LYS A 82 -35.33 -5.73 18.08
C LYS A 82 -35.78 -7.16 17.72
N THR A 83 -35.42 -7.57 16.51
CA THR A 83 -35.59 -8.93 16.00
C THR A 83 -34.38 -9.26 15.13
N TYR A 84 -34.15 -10.52 14.81
CA TYR A 84 -32.99 -10.95 14.06
C TYR A 84 -32.77 -10.11 12.78
N GLY A 85 -31.63 -9.44 12.72
CA GLY A 85 -31.25 -8.58 11.59
C GLY A 85 -31.99 -7.25 11.49
N GLN A 86 -32.83 -6.91 12.46
CA GLN A 86 -33.58 -5.65 12.54
C GLN A 86 -33.16 -4.86 13.77
N TYR A 87 -32.65 -3.66 13.57
CA TYR A 87 -32.05 -2.84 14.62
C TYR A 87 -32.80 -1.53 14.80
N TYR A 88 -32.98 -1.12 16.06
CA TYR A 88 -33.12 0.30 16.36
C TYR A 88 -31.73 0.93 16.31
N ILE A 89 -31.61 2.14 15.77
CA ILE A 89 -30.40 2.94 15.85
C ILE A 89 -30.69 4.08 16.82
N TYR A 90 -29.90 4.13 17.89
CA TYR A 90 -29.99 5.14 18.93
C TYR A 90 -28.74 6.03 18.92
N ASP A 91 -28.94 7.34 18.78
CA ASP A 91 -27.89 8.33 18.90
C ASP A 91 -27.68 8.63 20.39
N GLN A 92 -26.59 8.11 20.95
CA GLN A 92 -26.26 8.31 22.37
C GLN A 92 -25.86 9.76 22.66
N THR A 93 -25.24 10.46 21.71
CA THR A 93 -24.82 11.85 21.84
C THR A 93 -26.02 12.78 21.92
N ALA A 94 -27.00 12.54 21.06
CA ALA A 94 -28.21 13.35 20.96
C ALA A 94 -29.37 12.84 21.82
N ASN A 95 -29.24 11.66 22.45
CA ASN A 95 -30.26 11.01 23.28
C ASN A 95 -31.57 10.82 22.53
N CYS A 96 -31.54 10.21 21.33
CA CYS A 96 -32.71 10.02 20.50
C CYS A 96 -32.59 8.79 19.58
N TYR A 97 -33.73 8.23 19.17
CA TYR A 97 -33.80 7.15 18.18
C TYR A 97 -33.88 7.71 16.77
N ILE A 98 -33.31 6.98 15.83
CA ILE A 98 -33.35 7.33 14.42
C ILE A 98 -34.47 6.54 13.74
N TYR A 99 -35.32 7.26 13.03
CA TYR A 99 -36.40 6.68 12.23
C TYR A 99 -36.44 7.26 10.81
N TYR A 100 -37.21 6.66 9.93
CA TYR A 100 -37.41 7.15 8.57
C TYR A 100 -38.87 7.35 8.24
N THR A 101 -39.13 8.30 7.32
CA THR A 101 -40.41 8.49 6.67
C THR A 101 -40.25 8.23 5.18
N ILE A 102 -41.11 7.36 4.62
CA ILE A 102 -41.17 7.14 3.18
C ILE A 102 -42.43 7.85 2.69
N ALA A 103 -42.29 8.74 1.69
CA ALA A 103 -43.44 9.45 1.11
C ALA A 103 -44.39 8.46 0.44
N GLN A 104 -45.69 8.54 0.80
CA GLN A 104 -46.73 7.61 0.36
C GLN A 104 -47.20 7.81 -1.09
N ASN A 105 -46.58 8.65 -1.88
CA ASN A 105 -47.01 8.93 -3.24
C ASN A 105 -46.36 8.01 -4.24
N GLY A 106 -46.77 6.74 -4.32
CA GLY A 106 -46.63 5.81 -5.47
C GLY A 106 -45.38 5.82 -6.33
N GLY A 107 -44.41 6.63 -6.02
CA GLY A 107 -43.11 6.75 -6.66
C GLY A 107 -42.11 5.82 -6.01
N ASN A 108 -41.21 5.32 -6.80
CA ASN A 108 -40.02 4.58 -6.36
C ASN A 108 -39.39 5.34 -5.20
N ALA A 109 -39.16 4.69 -4.06
CA ALA A 109 -38.48 5.28 -2.88
C ALA A 109 -37.12 5.91 -3.20
N LYS A 110 -36.54 5.59 -4.34
CA LYS A 110 -35.30 6.13 -4.91
C LYS A 110 -35.35 7.57 -5.44
N THR A 111 -36.53 8.13 -5.69
CA THR A 111 -36.66 9.38 -6.45
C THR A 111 -37.48 10.47 -5.72
N THR A 112 -37.91 10.21 -4.50
CA THR A 112 -38.71 11.20 -3.78
C THR A 112 -37.85 12.04 -2.86
N THR A 113 -37.73 13.31 -3.16
CA THR A 113 -37.16 14.38 -2.34
C THR A 113 -37.72 14.48 -0.90
N ASN A 114 -38.61 13.57 -0.52
CA ASN A 114 -39.34 13.57 0.75
C ASN A 114 -39.09 12.34 1.64
N SER A 115 -38.15 11.47 1.29
CA SER A 115 -37.73 10.33 2.14
C SER A 115 -36.59 10.77 3.04
N HIS A 116 -36.93 11.09 4.29
CA HIS A 116 -35.98 11.67 5.22
C HIS A 116 -35.63 10.72 6.36
N VAL A 117 -34.38 10.74 6.76
CA VAL A 117 -33.92 10.19 8.05
C VAL A 117 -34.21 11.23 9.13
N ARG A 118 -34.89 10.79 10.20
CA ARG A 118 -35.41 11.65 11.27
C ARG A 118 -35.00 11.08 12.63
N TYR A 119 -35.28 11.82 13.69
CA TYR A 119 -35.06 11.38 15.07
C TYR A 119 -36.32 11.58 15.93
N THR A 120 -36.48 10.71 16.93
CA THR A 120 -37.54 10.77 17.94
C THR A 120 -36.97 10.44 19.32
N ALA A 121 -37.53 10.99 20.37
CA ALA A 121 -37.15 10.66 21.74
C ALA A 121 -37.68 9.29 22.21
N HIS A 122 -38.64 8.72 21.47
CA HIS A 122 -39.41 7.55 21.89
C HIS A 122 -39.13 6.33 20.99
N ALA A 123 -38.74 5.19 21.61
CA ALA A 123 -38.43 3.95 20.91
C ALA A 123 -39.63 3.35 20.17
N ASP A 124 -40.85 3.53 20.67
CA ASP A 124 -42.11 3.04 20.07
C ASP A 124 -42.49 3.78 18.80
N GLU A 125 -41.97 4.99 18.60
CA GLU A 125 -42.16 5.77 17.37
C GLU A 125 -41.06 5.46 16.34
N ALA A 126 -39.97 4.80 16.72
CA ALA A 126 -38.89 4.45 15.85
C ALA A 126 -39.19 3.19 15.04
N ASN A 127 -38.85 3.22 13.75
CA ASN A 127 -38.84 2.03 12.92
C ASN A 127 -37.44 1.37 12.90
N THR A 128 -37.41 0.13 12.45
CA THR A 128 -36.18 -0.64 12.42
C THR A 128 -35.38 -0.40 11.14
N TRP A 129 -34.08 -0.73 11.22
CA TRP A 129 -33.09 -0.67 10.16
C TRP A 129 -32.47 -2.05 9.93
N GLN A 130 -31.99 -2.29 8.71
CA GLN A 130 -31.23 -3.47 8.33
C GLN A 130 -29.84 -3.04 7.85
N LEU A 131 -28.86 -3.91 8.01
CA LEU A 131 -27.50 -3.68 7.56
C LEU A 131 -27.24 -4.59 6.35
N LEU A 132 -26.97 -3.98 5.17
CA LEU A 132 -26.53 -4.69 3.98
C LEU A 132 -25.04 -4.54 3.84
N CYS A 133 -24.30 -5.64 3.83
CA CYS A 133 -22.87 -5.63 3.56
C CYS A 133 -22.62 -5.25 2.09
N LEU A 134 -21.88 -4.19 1.86
CA LEU A 134 -21.45 -3.74 0.53
C LEU A 134 -20.02 -4.22 0.24
N SER A 135 -19.17 -4.19 1.27
CA SER A 135 -17.79 -4.68 1.25
C SER A 135 -17.42 -5.18 2.65
N ASP A 136 -16.18 -5.59 2.86
CA ASP A 136 -15.71 -6.02 4.18
C ASP A 136 -15.66 -4.91 5.22
N GLU A 137 -15.61 -3.67 4.77
CA GLU A 137 -15.44 -2.50 5.62
C GLU A 137 -16.68 -1.60 5.62
N THR A 138 -17.57 -1.76 4.63
CA THR A 138 -18.69 -0.86 4.47
C THR A 138 -20.03 -1.58 4.40
N ILE A 139 -21.02 -0.93 4.99
CA ILE A 139 -22.42 -1.37 4.99
C ILE A 139 -23.30 -0.29 4.40
N ALA A 140 -24.46 -0.69 3.87
CA ALA A 140 -25.58 0.22 3.68
C ALA A 140 -26.60 0.05 4.82
N ILE A 141 -27.08 1.16 5.37
CA ILE A 141 -28.12 1.18 6.41
C ILE A 141 -29.46 1.36 5.70
N ILE A 142 -30.26 0.31 5.68
CA ILE A 142 -31.49 0.19 4.87
C ILE A 142 -32.71 0.18 5.79
N PRO A 143 -33.85 0.80 5.41
CA PRO A 143 -35.10 0.69 6.14
C PRO A 143 -35.50 -0.76 6.41
N GLY A 144 -35.88 -1.07 7.66
CA GLY A 144 -36.30 -2.41 8.07
C GLY A 144 -37.55 -2.96 7.35
N SER A 145 -38.34 -2.09 6.70
CA SER A 145 -39.49 -2.48 5.90
C SER A 145 -39.17 -3.04 4.52
N VAL A 146 -37.88 -3.00 4.09
CA VAL A 146 -37.45 -3.58 2.80
C VAL A 146 -37.37 -5.08 2.92
N ALA A 147 -38.17 -5.82 2.16
CA ALA A 147 -38.27 -7.27 2.29
C ALA A 147 -36.97 -8.00 1.81
N ASP A 148 -36.44 -7.55 0.67
CA ASP A 148 -35.19 -8.10 0.06
C ASP A 148 -34.18 -7.01 -0.11
N PRO A 149 -33.31 -6.75 0.88
CA PRO A 149 -32.27 -5.73 0.79
C PRO A 149 -31.25 -6.03 -0.33
N SER A 150 -31.01 -5.04 -1.17
CA SER A 150 -30.07 -5.13 -2.29
C SER A 150 -29.34 -3.80 -2.47
N THR A 151 -28.32 -3.76 -3.33
CA THR A 151 -27.63 -2.52 -3.70
C THR A 151 -28.53 -1.47 -4.37
N SER A 152 -29.74 -1.86 -4.78
CA SER A 152 -30.73 -0.93 -5.30
C SER A 152 -31.73 -0.46 -4.27
N SER A 153 -31.67 -0.92 -3.03
CA SER A 153 -32.58 -0.52 -1.94
C SER A 153 -32.29 0.91 -1.47
N PRO A 154 -33.29 1.59 -0.88
CA PRO A 154 -33.06 2.86 -0.19
C PRO A 154 -32.11 2.67 0.97
N ALA A 155 -31.13 3.56 1.13
CA ALA A 155 -30.14 3.52 2.20
C ALA A 155 -29.79 4.93 2.69
N TRP A 156 -29.22 5.04 3.88
CA TRP A 156 -28.67 6.29 4.38
C TRP A 156 -27.68 6.87 3.39
N ASN A 157 -27.84 8.15 3.06
CA ASN A 157 -27.02 8.82 2.06
C ASN A 157 -26.99 10.33 2.28
N PHE A 158 -25.84 10.96 2.08
CA PHE A 158 -25.74 12.41 1.90
C PHE A 158 -26.02 12.74 0.43
N THR A 159 -27.31 12.86 0.10
CA THR A 159 -27.77 13.06 -1.27
C THR A 159 -27.25 14.37 -1.85
N GLY A 160 -26.62 14.29 -3.01
CA GLY A 160 -26.00 15.43 -3.69
C GLY A 160 -24.56 15.73 -3.28
N GLY A 161 -23.98 14.90 -2.40
CA GLY A 161 -22.60 15.06 -1.90
C GLY A 161 -22.55 15.74 -0.53
N ILE A 162 -21.32 16.01 -0.08
CA ILE A 162 -21.07 16.59 1.25
C ILE A 162 -20.71 18.05 1.09
N GLU A 163 -21.70 18.91 1.24
CA GLU A 163 -21.58 20.37 1.23
C GLU A 163 -22.17 20.95 2.51
N ASP A 164 -21.90 22.21 2.82
CA ASP A 164 -22.50 22.91 3.96
C ASP A 164 -24.03 22.86 3.88
N GLY A 165 -24.66 22.29 4.90
CA GLY A 165 -26.09 22.10 4.98
C GLY A 165 -26.62 20.78 4.40
N SER A 166 -25.77 19.90 3.91
CA SER A 166 -26.18 18.54 3.48
C SER A 166 -26.83 17.78 4.63
N MET A 167 -27.96 17.16 4.35
CA MET A 167 -28.76 16.37 5.29
C MET A 167 -28.70 14.89 4.94
N LEU A 168 -28.76 14.03 5.96
CA LEU A 168 -28.89 12.60 5.79
C LEU A 168 -30.30 12.27 5.27
N ASN A 169 -30.38 11.61 4.14
CA ASN A 169 -31.60 11.19 3.47
C ASN A 169 -31.53 9.70 3.09
N LEU A 170 -32.54 9.23 2.35
CA LEU A 170 -32.51 7.90 1.75
C LEU A 170 -32.27 8.01 0.25
N TRP A 171 -31.28 7.26 -0.22
CA TRP A 171 -30.93 7.12 -1.63
C TRP A 171 -30.60 5.65 -1.95
N THR A 172 -30.09 5.34 -3.12
CA THR A 172 -29.75 3.95 -3.46
C THR A 172 -28.50 3.47 -2.70
N ALA A 173 -28.52 2.24 -2.22
CA ALA A 173 -27.39 1.62 -1.53
C ALA A 173 -26.13 1.44 -2.41
N SER A 174 -26.27 1.49 -3.74
CA SER A 174 -25.13 1.45 -4.68
C SER A 174 -24.37 2.77 -4.82
N ASP A 175 -24.88 3.86 -4.25
CA ASP A 175 -24.19 5.15 -4.27
C ASP A 175 -23.02 5.15 -3.30
N ALA A 176 -21.90 5.79 -3.68
CA ALA A 176 -20.70 5.85 -2.84
C ALA A 176 -20.96 6.51 -1.46
N ASN A 177 -21.86 7.51 -1.41
CA ASN A 177 -22.23 8.16 -0.16
C ASN A 177 -23.23 7.34 0.69
N SER A 178 -23.62 6.15 0.25
CA SER A 178 -24.40 5.17 1.01
C SER A 178 -23.55 4.04 1.61
N ALA A 179 -22.24 4.05 1.37
CA ALA A 179 -21.27 3.11 1.94
C ALA A 179 -20.74 3.66 3.26
N TRP A 180 -21.12 3.02 4.36
CA TRP A 180 -20.80 3.46 5.73
C TRP A 180 -19.78 2.53 6.37
N GLU A 181 -18.69 3.09 6.88
CA GLU A 181 -17.83 2.42 7.86
C GLU A 181 -18.41 2.60 9.26
N ILE A 182 -18.46 1.51 10.02
CA ILE A 182 -18.83 1.53 11.44
C ILE A 182 -17.54 1.49 12.23
N ILE A 183 -17.20 2.60 12.89
CA ILE A 183 -15.94 2.76 13.60
C ILE A 183 -16.21 2.71 15.11
N ASP A 184 -15.47 1.83 15.82
CA ASP A 184 -15.43 1.87 17.28
C ASP A 184 -14.73 3.16 17.73
N PRO A 185 -15.40 4.08 18.41
CA PRO A 185 -14.78 5.31 18.88
C PRO A 185 -13.70 5.08 19.93
N ALA A 186 -13.77 3.96 20.67
CA ALA A 186 -12.77 3.56 21.65
C ALA A 186 -11.52 2.92 20.98
N ALA A 187 -11.67 2.38 19.77
CA ALA A 187 -10.54 1.94 18.97
C ALA A 187 -9.87 3.15 18.35
N ALA A 188 -8.90 3.73 18.99
CA ALA A 188 -8.10 4.79 18.41
C ALA A 188 -7.27 4.20 17.26
N SER A 189 -7.59 4.55 16.01
CA SER A 189 -6.67 4.35 14.90
C SER A 189 -5.72 5.52 14.84
N MET A 190 -4.43 5.25 14.80
CA MET A 190 -3.40 6.25 14.51
C MET A 190 -3.15 6.29 13.00
N PRO A 191 -2.86 7.44 12.40
CA PRO A 191 -2.44 7.54 11.00
C PRO A 191 -0.97 7.10 10.84
N CYS A 192 -0.65 5.87 11.27
CA CYS A 192 0.65 5.22 11.14
C CYS A 192 0.45 3.69 11.23
N ALA A 193 1.51 2.93 10.96
CA ALA A 193 1.45 1.47 11.02
C ALA A 193 1.08 0.98 12.43
N SER A 194 0.07 0.13 12.54
CA SER A 194 -0.37 -0.52 13.79
C SER A 194 0.22 -1.92 13.99
N LEU A 195 0.81 -2.48 12.95
CA LEU A 195 1.56 -3.74 12.95
C LEU A 195 2.98 -3.44 12.49
N MET A 196 3.96 -3.76 13.31
CA MET A 196 5.38 -3.52 13.04
C MET A 196 6.16 -4.82 13.10
N TYR A 197 7.27 -4.87 12.39
CA TYR A 197 8.19 -6.01 12.40
C TYR A 197 9.61 -5.57 12.76
N ALA A 198 10.37 -6.49 13.32
CA ALA A 198 11.79 -6.30 13.59
C ALA A 198 12.55 -7.63 13.56
N LEU A 199 13.82 -7.58 13.19
CA LEU A 199 14.74 -8.69 13.44
C LEU A 199 15.09 -8.77 14.94
N PRO A 200 15.35 -9.97 15.50
CA PRO A 200 15.75 -10.12 16.89
C PRO A 200 16.96 -9.26 17.26
N GLY A 201 16.82 -8.38 18.23
CA GLY A 201 17.90 -7.53 18.73
C GLY A 201 18.36 -6.42 17.77
N ALA A 202 17.62 -6.15 16.70
CA ALA A 202 17.90 -5.05 15.76
C ALA A 202 17.53 -3.69 16.33
N GLN A 203 18.13 -2.64 15.79
CA GLN A 203 17.67 -1.28 16.06
C GLN A 203 16.22 -1.13 15.58
N TYR A 204 15.41 -0.42 16.36
CA TYR A 204 13.98 -0.24 16.13
C TYR A 204 13.62 1.23 16.20
N LEU A 205 12.78 1.65 15.27
CA LEU A 205 12.21 2.99 15.23
C LEU A 205 10.78 2.93 14.67
N HIS A 206 9.83 3.54 15.38
CA HIS A 206 8.45 3.70 14.95
C HIS A 206 7.97 5.12 15.21
N LYS A 207 7.59 5.84 14.17
CA LYS A 207 7.10 7.22 14.21
C LYS A 207 5.60 7.22 14.51
N LEU A 208 5.20 7.87 15.62
CA LEU A 208 3.83 7.90 16.12
C LEU A 208 3.13 9.17 15.64
N THR A 209 2.52 9.14 14.47
CA THR A 209 1.69 10.24 13.98
C THR A 209 0.28 10.16 14.56
N THR A 210 -0.37 11.30 14.75
CA THR A 210 -1.71 11.41 15.34
C THR A 210 -2.64 12.16 14.40
N HIS A 211 -3.94 11.98 14.57
CA HIS A 211 -4.92 12.81 13.88
C HIS A 211 -4.84 14.26 14.39
N GLU A 212 -5.38 15.19 13.59
CA GLU A 212 -5.42 16.62 14.00
C GLU A 212 -6.10 16.79 15.36
N GLY A 213 -5.44 17.52 16.25
CA GLY A 213 -5.93 17.77 17.61
C GLY A 213 -5.66 16.65 18.61
N GLU A 214 -5.07 15.53 18.20
CA GLU A 214 -4.63 14.46 19.11
C GLU A 214 -3.12 14.57 19.41
N THR A 215 -2.73 14.15 20.60
CA THR A 215 -1.32 14.09 21.02
C THR A 215 -1.02 12.78 21.74
N VAL A 216 0.20 12.25 21.56
CA VAL A 216 0.69 11.11 22.33
C VAL A 216 1.05 11.59 23.74
N SER A 217 0.38 11.11 24.77
CA SER A 217 0.67 11.42 26.16
C SER A 217 1.74 10.51 26.76
N SER A 218 1.61 9.19 26.54
CA SER A 218 2.56 8.19 27.03
C SER A 218 2.48 6.90 26.20
N VAL A 219 3.42 5.98 26.43
CA VAL A 219 3.40 4.63 25.88
C VAL A 219 3.62 3.63 26.99
N ASP A 220 2.74 2.65 27.09
CA ASP A 220 2.91 1.48 27.94
C ASP A 220 3.55 0.37 27.10
N PHE A 221 4.79 0.02 27.42
CA PHE A 221 5.58 -0.99 26.74
C PHE A 221 5.33 -2.43 27.22
N GLY A 222 4.51 -2.63 28.25
CA GLY A 222 4.25 -3.94 28.83
C GLY A 222 5.56 -4.65 29.20
N SER A 223 5.83 -5.79 28.54
CA SER A 223 7.04 -6.59 28.78
C SER A 223 8.29 -6.12 28.02
N ILE A 224 8.19 -5.08 27.17
CA ILE A 224 9.31 -4.64 26.31
C ILE A 224 10.14 -3.59 27.07
N SER A 225 11.23 -4.00 27.70
CA SER A 225 12.08 -3.11 28.51
C SER A 225 13.18 -2.38 27.69
N THR A 226 13.34 -2.72 26.40
CA THR A 226 14.41 -2.22 25.53
C THR A 226 13.99 -1.08 24.63
N LEU A 227 12.70 -0.73 24.62
CA LEU A 227 12.13 0.38 23.87
C LEU A 227 11.77 1.53 24.79
N SER A 228 11.76 2.74 24.27
CA SER A 228 11.34 3.94 24.99
C SER A 228 10.69 4.93 24.05
N LEU A 229 9.73 5.71 24.60
CA LEU A 229 9.16 6.88 23.92
C LEU A 229 10.23 7.98 23.91
N LYS A 230 10.40 8.60 22.76
CA LYS A 230 11.29 9.73 22.53
C LYS A 230 10.47 11.00 22.36
N GLU A 231 11.08 12.11 22.78
CA GLU A 231 10.49 13.43 22.65
C GLU A 231 10.16 13.82 21.21
N ASP A 232 9.27 14.80 21.10
CA ASP A 232 8.85 15.34 19.81
C ASP A 232 10.05 15.73 18.95
N ARG A 233 10.05 15.33 17.70
CA ARG A 233 10.86 15.95 16.68
C ARG A 233 10.17 17.27 16.31
N ILE A 234 10.70 18.34 16.84
CA ILE A 234 10.14 19.68 16.67
C ILE A 234 11.13 20.48 15.84
N GLU A 235 10.68 21.04 14.79
CA GLU A 235 11.03 22.39 14.32
C GLU A 235 10.49 22.73 12.93
N THR A 236 10.12 21.72 12.10
CA THR A 236 9.70 22.00 10.71
C THR A 236 8.57 21.10 10.23
N GLY A 237 7.35 21.39 10.63
CA GLY A 237 6.16 20.92 9.92
C GLY A 237 5.47 19.69 10.51
N ASN A 238 6.15 18.57 10.70
CA ASN A 238 5.57 17.35 11.25
C ASN A 238 5.97 17.14 12.70
N LYS A 239 5.03 17.42 13.59
CA LYS A 239 5.23 17.23 15.02
C LYS A 239 4.75 15.83 15.43
N TYR A 240 5.68 14.93 15.73
CA TYR A 240 5.35 13.59 16.21
C TYR A 240 6.36 13.08 17.26
N LYS A 241 5.90 12.19 18.14
CA LYS A 241 6.76 11.40 19.00
C LYS A 241 7.14 10.10 18.31
N TYR A 242 8.19 9.43 18.78
CA TYR A 242 8.59 8.15 18.23
C TYR A 242 9.05 7.18 19.30
N VAL A 243 8.84 5.89 19.04
CA VAL A 243 9.37 4.79 19.85
C VAL A 243 10.69 4.37 19.24
N ALA A 244 11.75 4.30 20.06
CA ALA A 244 13.05 3.84 19.60
C ALA A 244 13.76 3.02 20.66
N GLY A 245 14.72 2.21 20.20
CA GLY A 245 15.55 1.36 21.05
C GLY A 245 16.06 0.13 20.28
N VAL A 246 16.12 -0.98 20.99
CA VAL A 246 16.50 -2.28 20.43
C VAL A 246 15.32 -3.23 20.55
N ALA A 247 14.96 -3.89 19.46
CA ALA A 247 13.89 -4.90 19.47
C ALA A 247 14.23 -6.04 20.44
N PRO A 248 13.25 -6.74 21.02
CA PRO A 248 13.49 -7.93 21.82
C PRO A 248 14.39 -8.94 21.10
N LYS A 249 15.27 -9.61 21.85
CA LYS A 249 16.16 -10.66 21.29
C LYS A 249 15.43 -11.99 21.03
N ALA A 250 14.36 -12.26 21.79
CA ALA A 250 13.55 -13.45 21.59
C ALA A 250 12.55 -13.20 20.46
N GLU A 251 12.40 -14.19 19.57
CA GLU A 251 11.30 -14.18 18.58
C GLU A 251 9.94 -14.28 19.28
N GLY A 252 8.94 -13.65 18.71
CA GLY A 252 7.58 -13.68 19.23
C GLY A 252 6.76 -12.45 18.88
N GLU A 253 5.51 -12.47 19.31
CA GLU A 253 4.61 -11.33 19.20
C GLU A 253 4.62 -10.54 20.51
N TYR A 254 4.83 -9.24 20.36
CA TYR A 254 4.83 -8.25 21.42
C TYR A 254 3.78 -7.20 21.11
N ALA A 255 3.44 -6.39 22.09
CA ALA A 255 2.59 -5.23 21.89
C ALA A 255 2.97 -4.11 22.86
N TYR A 256 2.72 -2.89 22.46
CA TYR A 256 2.72 -1.73 23.34
C TYR A 256 1.49 -0.86 23.05
N THR A 257 1.04 -0.14 24.08
CA THR A 257 -0.15 0.71 24.02
C THR A 257 0.26 2.17 24.02
N VAL A 258 -0.18 2.91 23.00
CA VAL A 258 0.01 4.35 22.89
C VAL A 258 -1.20 5.04 23.49
N ASN A 259 -0.99 5.84 24.52
CA ASN A 259 -2.04 6.66 25.14
C ASN A 259 -2.09 8.01 24.43
N LEU A 260 -3.28 8.37 23.95
CA LEU A 260 -3.57 9.58 23.19
C LEU A 260 -4.50 10.48 23.99
N VAL A 261 -4.35 11.79 23.81
CA VAL A 261 -5.26 12.80 24.36
C VAL A 261 -5.75 13.66 23.20
N GLY A 262 -7.07 13.72 23.04
CA GLY A 262 -7.74 14.60 22.08
C GLY A 262 -7.73 16.06 22.50
N ALA A 263 -8.05 16.96 21.56
CA ALA A 263 -8.15 18.41 21.83
C ALA A 263 -9.21 18.76 22.89
N ASP A 264 -10.20 17.90 23.07
CA ASP A 264 -11.26 17.98 24.08
C ASP A 264 -10.87 17.37 25.45
N GLY A 265 -9.65 16.82 25.56
CA GLY A 265 -9.15 16.12 26.73
C GLY A 265 -9.60 14.66 26.84
N GLU A 266 -10.29 14.10 25.81
CA GLU A 266 -10.66 12.69 25.79
C GLU A 266 -9.40 11.81 25.67
N GLU A 267 -9.28 10.83 26.58
CA GLU A 267 -8.20 9.85 26.56
C GLU A 267 -8.58 8.65 25.68
N LYS A 268 -7.64 8.23 24.81
CA LYS A 268 -7.79 7.08 23.91
C LYS A 268 -6.55 6.22 23.94
N GLN A 269 -6.69 4.97 23.53
CA GLN A 269 -5.59 4.01 23.49
C GLN A 269 -5.50 3.35 22.10
N ALA A 270 -4.32 3.37 21.50
CA ALA A 270 -4.00 2.63 20.29
C ALA A 270 -3.01 1.52 20.61
N LYS A 271 -3.34 0.29 20.23
CA LYS A 271 -2.47 -0.86 20.42
C LYS A 271 -1.62 -1.09 19.18
N ILE A 272 -0.31 -1.11 19.36
CA ILE A 272 0.66 -1.44 18.31
C ILE A 272 1.17 -2.86 18.55
N ARG A 273 1.08 -3.70 17.53
CA ARG A 273 1.66 -5.04 17.53
C ARG A 273 3.09 -4.98 16.99
N LEU A 274 4.01 -5.70 17.61
CA LEU A 274 5.40 -5.84 17.16
C LEU A 274 5.72 -7.33 17.02
N VAL A 275 5.94 -7.79 15.79
CA VAL A 275 6.38 -9.15 15.49
C VAL A 275 7.91 -9.16 15.36
N VAL A 276 8.57 -9.89 16.24
CA VAL A 276 10.03 -10.10 16.20
C VAL A 276 10.30 -11.47 15.61
N SER A 277 10.95 -11.51 14.46
CA SER A 277 11.24 -12.77 13.76
C SER A 277 12.51 -12.65 12.92
N SER A 278 13.30 -13.72 12.88
CA SER A 278 14.39 -13.89 11.91
C SER A 278 13.89 -14.37 10.53
N HIS A 279 12.64 -14.80 10.45
CA HIS A 279 11.99 -15.35 9.26
C HIS A 279 10.99 -14.35 8.67
N LEU A 280 11.45 -13.14 8.34
CA LEU A 280 10.65 -12.09 7.69
C LEU A 280 10.67 -12.27 6.16
N GLN A 281 9.56 -11.98 5.50
CA GLN A 281 9.47 -12.00 4.04
C GLN A 281 10.48 -11.04 3.40
N SER A 282 10.57 -9.82 3.96
CA SER A 282 11.46 -8.77 3.46
C SER A 282 12.01 -7.94 4.63
N ALA A 283 13.20 -8.26 5.11
CA ALA A 283 13.89 -7.43 6.10
C ALA A 283 14.30 -6.07 5.51
N THR A 284 14.59 -6.04 4.21
CA THR A 284 14.89 -4.86 3.39
C THR A 284 14.08 -4.91 2.10
N PRO A 285 13.94 -3.78 1.36
CA PRO A 285 13.20 -3.78 0.09
C PRO A 285 13.77 -4.78 -0.93
N MET A 286 12.89 -5.42 -1.68
CA MET A 286 13.27 -6.34 -2.76
C MET A 286 14.11 -5.62 -3.82
N MET A 287 15.13 -6.29 -4.33
CA MET A 287 15.92 -5.85 -5.48
C MET A 287 15.88 -6.92 -6.57
N GLY A 288 15.43 -6.54 -7.76
CA GLY A 288 15.23 -7.52 -8.82
C GLY A 288 14.99 -6.93 -10.19
N TRP A 289 14.52 -7.78 -11.08
CA TRP A 289 14.20 -7.47 -12.46
C TRP A 289 12.85 -8.09 -12.82
N LEU A 290 11.95 -7.33 -13.48
CA LEU A 290 10.61 -7.75 -13.86
C LEU A 290 10.46 -7.73 -15.38
N THR A 291 9.66 -8.66 -15.93
CA THR A 291 9.55 -8.86 -17.37
C THR A 291 8.71 -7.81 -18.09
N TRP A 292 7.76 -7.13 -17.40
CA TRP A 292 6.61 -6.50 -18.05
C TRP A 292 6.97 -5.36 -19.03
N ASN A 293 7.63 -4.31 -18.57
CA ASN A 293 7.83 -3.13 -19.40
C ASN A 293 8.72 -3.33 -20.61
N TRP A 294 9.53 -4.39 -20.64
CA TRP A 294 10.34 -4.71 -21.81
C TRP A 294 9.72 -5.79 -22.70
N PHE A 295 9.27 -6.88 -22.11
CA PHE A 295 8.83 -8.05 -22.87
C PHE A 295 7.33 -8.19 -23.00
N ALA A 296 6.52 -7.59 -22.12
CA ALA A 296 5.08 -7.86 -22.02
C ALA A 296 4.83 -9.37 -22.08
N ARG A 297 3.99 -9.82 -23.03
CA ARG A 297 3.67 -11.26 -23.24
C ARG A 297 4.78 -12.07 -23.92
N ALA A 298 5.80 -11.41 -24.47
CA ALA A 298 6.84 -12.05 -25.29
C ALA A 298 8.00 -12.64 -24.48
N ILE A 299 7.70 -13.23 -23.31
CA ILE A 299 8.68 -13.87 -22.43
C ILE A 299 8.95 -15.33 -22.81
N SER A 300 10.16 -15.82 -22.50
CA SER A 300 10.52 -17.22 -22.65
C SER A 300 11.68 -17.62 -21.74
N HIS A 301 11.90 -18.92 -21.57
CA HIS A 301 13.03 -19.48 -20.82
C HIS A 301 14.37 -18.85 -21.25
N ASP A 302 14.66 -18.88 -22.56
CA ASP A 302 15.94 -18.42 -23.10
C ASP A 302 16.16 -16.93 -22.85
N LYS A 303 15.12 -16.11 -23.02
CA LYS A 303 15.19 -14.67 -22.72
C LYS A 303 15.52 -14.41 -21.26
N MET A 304 14.91 -15.15 -20.34
CA MET A 304 15.19 -15.02 -18.91
C MET A 304 16.62 -15.42 -18.56
N VAL A 305 17.12 -16.48 -19.19
CA VAL A 305 18.52 -16.90 -19.05
C VAL A 305 19.49 -15.84 -19.59
N GLU A 306 19.18 -15.19 -20.71
CA GLU A 306 19.98 -14.10 -21.25
C GLU A 306 19.95 -12.85 -20.38
N ILE A 307 18.80 -12.48 -19.84
CA ILE A 307 18.69 -11.39 -18.83
C ILE A 307 19.54 -11.71 -17.60
N ALA A 308 19.47 -12.92 -17.08
CA ALA A 308 20.27 -13.34 -15.93
C ALA A 308 21.78 -13.25 -16.21
N LYS A 309 22.23 -13.63 -17.40
CA LYS A 309 23.62 -13.44 -17.85
C LYS A 309 24.01 -11.96 -17.93
N GLY A 310 23.07 -11.10 -18.35
CA GLY A 310 23.23 -9.65 -18.33
C GLY A 310 23.37 -9.10 -16.90
N MET A 311 22.50 -9.55 -15.98
CA MET A 311 22.60 -9.17 -14.58
C MET A 311 23.97 -9.54 -13.96
N GLU A 312 24.49 -10.73 -14.30
CA GLU A 312 25.82 -11.16 -13.87
C GLU A 312 26.93 -10.30 -14.49
N ARG A 313 26.87 -10.08 -15.81
CA ARG A 313 27.86 -9.30 -16.58
C ARG A 313 27.99 -7.88 -16.06
N TYR A 314 26.87 -7.22 -15.78
CA TYR A 314 26.84 -5.85 -15.28
C TYR A 314 26.97 -5.76 -13.75
N ARG A 315 27.26 -6.88 -13.08
CA ARG A 315 27.46 -6.98 -11.63
C ARG A 315 26.23 -6.55 -10.82
N LEU A 316 25.05 -6.61 -11.39
CA LEU A 316 23.80 -6.27 -10.70
C LEU A 316 23.49 -7.28 -9.59
N ILE A 317 23.82 -8.56 -9.79
CA ILE A 317 23.64 -9.61 -8.76
C ILE A 317 24.54 -9.35 -7.55
N ASP A 318 25.77 -8.92 -7.76
CA ASP A 318 26.68 -8.52 -6.67
C ASP A 318 26.19 -7.28 -5.94
N ALA A 319 25.53 -6.37 -6.66
CA ALA A 319 24.91 -5.17 -6.10
C ALA A 319 23.63 -5.47 -5.29
N GLY A 320 23.07 -6.68 -5.42
CA GLY A 320 21.88 -7.11 -4.67
C GLY A 320 20.63 -7.41 -5.52
N PHE A 321 20.61 -7.07 -6.81
CA PHE A 321 19.52 -7.38 -7.71
C PHE A 321 19.51 -8.89 -8.01
N ASN A 322 18.75 -9.66 -7.26
CA ASN A 322 18.83 -11.11 -7.31
C ASN A 322 17.52 -11.84 -7.59
N THR A 323 16.41 -11.13 -7.81
CA THR A 323 15.10 -11.73 -8.07
C THR A 323 14.65 -11.43 -9.49
N ILE A 324 14.37 -12.44 -10.31
CA ILE A 324 13.74 -12.29 -11.62
C ILE A 324 12.26 -12.64 -11.47
N VAL A 325 11.38 -11.70 -11.76
CA VAL A 325 9.93 -11.88 -11.63
C VAL A 325 9.31 -12.03 -13.01
N LEU A 326 8.68 -13.17 -13.24
CA LEU A 326 7.84 -13.41 -14.41
C LEU A 326 6.50 -12.70 -14.17
N ASP A 327 6.22 -11.67 -14.94
CA ASP A 327 4.96 -10.95 -14.94
C ASP A 327 3.90 -11.70 -15.78
N ASP A 328 2.77 -11.10 -16.14
CA ASP A 328 1.66 -11.75 -16.83
C ASP A 328 2.09 -12.54 -18.09
N ALA A 329 1.26 -13.48 -18.49
CA ALA A 329 1.44 -14.34 -19.68
C ALA A 329 2.59 -15.36 -19.60
N TRP A 330 2.95 -15.85 -18.43
CA TRP A 330 3.87 -16.98 -18.26
C TRP A 330 3.16 -18.35 -18.38
N ALA A 331 1.85 -18.41 -18.13
CA ALA A 331 1.05 -19.62 -18.16
C ALA A 331 0.42 -19.88 -19.53
N THR A 332 -0.21 -21.03 -19.68
CA THR A 332 -1.08 -21.32 -20.83
C THR A 332 -2.30 -20.41 -20.82
N GLN A 333 -2.84 -20.12 -22.03
CA GLN A 333 -4.12 -19.45 -22.19
C GLN A 333 -5.27 -20.40 -21.83
N GLU A 334 -5.59 -20.44 -20.54
CA GLU A 334 -6.64 -21.28 -19.98
C GLU A 334 -7.54 -20.40 -19.09
N SER A 335 -8.82 -20.69 -19.01
CA SER A 335 -9.75 -19.99 -18.13
C SER A 335 -10.10 -20.80 -16.87
N ASP A 336 -9.88 -22.12 -16.92
CA ASP A 336 -10.11 -23.01 -15.79
C ASP A 336 -8.94 -22.90 -14.79
N LYS A 337 -9.21 -22.29 -13.65
CA LYS A 337 -8.22 -22.09 -12.58
C LYS A 337 -7.58 -23.39 -12.09
N ALA A 338 -8.35 -24.50 -12.11
CA ALA A 338 -7.83 -25.81 -11.69
C ALA A 338 -6.77 -26.38 -12.64
N LYS A 339 -6.64 -25.82 -13.84
CA LYS A 339 -5.68 -26.23 -14.88
C LYS A 339 -4.51 -25.27 -15.04
N LEU A 340 -4.33 -24.32 -14.13
CA LEU A 340 -3.20 -23.39 -14.19
C LEU A 340 -1.87 -24.17 -14.30
N THR A 341 -1.12 -23.87 -15.35
CA THR A 341 0.22 -24.40 -15.57
C THR A 341 1.03 -23.45 -16.44
N TYR A 342 2.36 -23.61 -16.44
CA TYR A 342 3.24 -22.84 -17.31
C TYR A 342 2.99 -23.15 -18.79
N ASP A 343 3.26 -22.19 -19.67
CA ASP A 343 3.23 -22.38 -21.12
C ASP A 343 4.45 -23.23 -21.56
N PRO A 344 4.23 -24.47 -22.07
CA PRO A 344 5.34 -25.37 -22.44
C PRO A 344 6.13 -24.89 -23.66
N ILE A 345 5.58 -23.96 -24.47
CA ILE A 345 6.30 -23.37 -25.59
C ILE A 345 7.29 -22.31 -25.08
N LYS A 346 6.84 -21.50 -24.15
CA LYS A 346 7.68 -20.46 -23.52
C LYS A 346 8.70 -21.04 -22.53
N PHE A 347 8.29 -22.06 -21.79
CA PHE A 347 9.07 -22.70 -20.73
C PHE A 347 9.08 -24.22 -20.91
N PRO A 348 9.83 -24.76 -21.89
CA PRO A 348 9.81 -26.20 -22.21
C PRO A 348 10.29 -27.10 -21.07
N GLU A 349 11.15 -26.59 -20.19
CA GLU A 349 11.62 -27.29 -18.98
C GLU A 349 10.82 -26.92 -17.71
N GLY A 350 9.72 -26.17 -17.89
CA GLY A 350 8.92 -25.62 -16.81
C GLY A 350 9.62 -24.52 -16.01
N ILE A 351 8.92 -24.00 -15.02
CA ILE A 351 9.46 -22.96 -14.15
C ILE A 351 10.60 -23.51 -13.25
N SER A 352 10.51 -24.76 -12.83
CA SER A 352 11.60 -25.42 -12.08
C SER A 352 12.88 -25.56 -12.92
N GLY A 353 12.75 -25.84 -14.23
CA GLY A 353 13.87 -25.87 -15.16
C GLY A 353 14.50 -24.50 -15.32
N LEU A 354 13.68 -23.45 -15.46
CA LEU A 354 14.17 -22.08 -15.49
C LEU A 354 14.92 -21.74 -14.19
N LYS A 355 14.36 -22.05 -13.01
CA LYS A 355 15.06 -21.82 -11.73
C LYS A 355 16.42 -22.50 -11.71
N THR A 356 16.50 -23.72 -12.19
CA THR A 356 17.76 -24.49 -12.27
C THR A 356 18.77 -23.78 -13.17
N ALA A 357 18.35 -23.30 -14.35
CA ALA A 357 19.20 -22.56 -15.28
C ALA A 357 19.70 -21.23 -14.66
N LEU A 358 18.82 -20.50 -14.00
CA LEU A 358 19.19 -19.26 -13.30
C LEU A 358 20.21 -19.52 -12.19
N LYS A 359 20.00 -20.56 -11.36
CA LYS A 359 20.94 -20.96 -10.30
C LYS A 359 22.29 -21.42 -10.84
N ALA A 360 22.36 -21.95 -12.05
CA ALA A 360 23.61 -22.31 -12.72
C ALA A 360 24.43 -21.07 -13.12
N ILE A 361 23.78 -19.95 -13.42
CA ILE A 361 24.44 -18.66 -13.68
C ILE A 361 24.95 -18.06 -12.36
N ASN A 362 24.07 -17.90 -11.38
CA ASN A 362 24.45 -17.43 -10.06
C ASN A 362 23.50 -18.00 -8.99
N ARG A 363 24.08 -18.59 -7.93
CA ARG A 363 23.32 -19.23 -6.84
C ARG A 363 22.46 -18.26 -6.03
N LYS A 364 22.71 -16.96 -6.10
CA LYS A 364 21.91 -15.93 -5.41
C LYS A 364 20.56 -15.68 -6.12
N LEU A 365 20.45 -16.00 -7.42
CA LEU A 365 19.24 -15.72 -8.19
C LEU A 365 18.02 -16.45 -7.63
N LYS A 366 16.94 -15.72 -7.53
CA LYS A 366 15.60 -16.14 -7.11
C LYS A 366 14.62 -15.95 -8.26
N ILE A 367 13.48 -16.63 -8.20
CA ILE A 367 12.42 -16.46 -9.18
C ILE A 367 11.15 -16.00 -8.49
N GLY A 368 10.55 -14.94 -9.01
CA GLY A 368 9.20 -14.50 -8.69
C GLY A 368 8.22 -14.84 -9.79
N ILE A 369 6.95 -14.83 -9.46
CA ILE A 369 5.85 -15.11 -10.39
C ILE A 369 4.72 -14.12 -10.18
N TYR A 370 3.88 -13.96 -11.19
CA TYR A 370 2.71 -13.11 -11.18
C TYR A 370 1.43 -13.95 -11.12
N SER A 371 0.45 -13.47 -10.37
CA SER A 371 -0.94 -13.90 -10.46
C SER A 371 -1.87 -12.75 -10.17
N ASP A 372 -3.17 -13.01 -10.17
CA ASP A 372 -4.20 -11.99 -9.99
C ASP A 372 -5.22 -12.45 -8.94
N ALA A 373 -5.74 -11.49 -8.19
CA ALA A 373 -6.75 -11.68 -7.17
C ALA A 373 -8.18 -11.86 -7.74
N GLY A 374 -8.31 -11.90 -9.03
CA GLY A 374 -9.56 -12.08 -9.76
C GLY A 374 -9.69 -13.45 -10.45
N SER A 375 -10.63 -13.50 -11.37
CA SER A 375 -10.88 -14.69 -12.21
C SER A 375 -9.83 -14.90 -13.28
N MET A 376 -9.34 -13.82 -13.86
CA MET A 376 -8.33 -13.76 -14.92
C MET A 376 -7.30 -12.69 -14.61
N THR A 377 -6.11 -12.79 -15.19
CA THR A 377 -5.08 -11.77 -15.10
C THR A 377 -5.45 -10.48 -15.86
N CYS A 378 -4.69 -9.41 -15.67
CA CYS A 378 -4.97 -8.08 -16.27
C CYS A 378 -5.05 -8.14 -17.80
N GLU A 379 -4.21 -8.93 -18.44
CA GLU A 379 -4.23 -9.13 -19.89
C GLU A 379 -5.33 -10.10 -20.36
N ASN A 380 -6.16 -10.63 -19.45
CA ASN A 380 -7.11 -11.71 -19.72
C ASN A 380 -6.44 -12.92 -20.40
N TYR A 381 -5.18 -13.17 -20.08
CA TYR A 381 -4.36 -14.17 -20.74
C TYR A 381 -4.43 -15.52 -20.03
N GLN A 382 -4.33 -15.54 -18.73
CA GLN A 382 -4.29 -16.74 -17.89
C GLN A 382 -5.21 -16.59 -16.67
N PRO A 383 -5.59 -17.69 -16.00
CA PRO A 383 -6.47 -17.61 -14.84
C PRO A 383 -5.78 -16.92 -13.68
N GLY A 384 -6.55 -16.10 -12.93
CA GLY A 384 -6.18 -15.59 -11.63
C GLY A 384 -6.31 -16.64 -10.54
N SER A 385 -5.96 -16.29 -9.32
CA SER A 385 -5.92 -17.23 -8.18
C SER A 385 -7.11 -17.16 -7.25
N TYR A 386 -8.06 -16.24 -7.46
CA TYR A 386 -9.21 -16.11 -6.56
C TYR A 386 -9.97 -17.44 -6.40
N GLY A 387 -10.11 -17.90 -5.14
CA GLY A 387 -10.73 -19.19 -4.82
C GLY A 387 -9.80 -20.39 -4.95
N PHE A 388 -8.58 -20.22 -5.46
CA PHE A 388 -7.57 -21.25 -5.64
C PHE A 388 -6.23 -20.88 -5.00
N GLU A 389 -6.22 -19.95 -4.07
CA GLU A 389 -5.02 -19.36 -3.47
C GLU A 389 -4.06 -20.43 -2.94
N ASN A 390 -4.58 -21.38 -2.16
CA ASN A 390 -3.77 -22.47 -1.58
C ASN A 390 -3.21 -23.42 -2.66
N GLN A 391 -4.01 -23.76 -3.67
CA GLN A 391 -3.59 -24.67 -4.75
C GLN A 391 -2.53 -24.03 -5.64
N HIS A 392 -2.75 -22.79 -6.05
CA HIS A 392 -1.80 -22.06 -6.89
C HIS A 392 -0.50 -21.76 -6.14
N LEU A 393 -0.60 -21.37 -4.86
CA LEU A 393 0.60 -21.14 -4.06
C LEU A 393 1.40 -22.43 -3.84
N ALA A 394 0.74 -23.56 -3.58
CA ALA A 394 1.40 -24.86 -3.48
C ALA A 394 2.07 -25.27 -4.83
N LEU A 395 1.43 -24.94 -5.95
CA LEU A 395 1.99 -25.16 -7.27
C LEU A 395 3.25 -24.30 -7.48
N PHE A 396 3.21 -23.01 -7.15
CA PHE A 396 4.36 -22.10 -7.24
C PHE A 396 5.51 -22.56 -6.33
N ASP A 397 5.21 -22.98 -5.10
CA ASP A 397 6.20 -23.54 -4.17
C ASP A 397 6.85 -24.82 -4.73
N SER A 398 6.07 -25.71 -5.34
CA SER A 398 6.57 -26.94 -5.96
C SER A 398 7.54 -26.68 -7.12
N TRP A 399 7.40 -25.54 -7.79
CA TRP A 399 8.34 -25.08 -8.84
C TRP A 399 9.55 -24.34 -8.26
N GLY A 400 9.54 -24.10 -6.94
CA GLY A 400 10.60 -23.40 -6.26
C GLY A 400 10.53 -21.89 -6.41
N VAL A 401 9.37 -21.33 -6.67
CA VAL A 401 9.16 -19.87 -6.70
C VAL A 401 9.41 -19.26 -5.30
N ASP A 402 9.97 -18.07 -5.29
CA ASP A 402 10.39 -17.37 -4.06
C ASP A 402 9.51 -16.16 -3.74
N MET A 403 8.74 -15.65 -4.72
CA MET A 403 7.97 -14.41 -4.59
C MET A 403 6.72 -14.44 -5.47
N LEU A 404 5.63 -13.83 -4.98
CA LEU A 404 4.41 -13.54 -5.75
C LEU A 404 4.19 -12.04 -5.86
N LYS A 405 4.06 -11.52 -7.10
CA LYS A 405 3.41 -10.25 -7.41
C LYS A 405 1.93 -10.57 -7.68
N TYR A 406 1.03 -10.01 -6.87
CA TYR A 406 -0.39 -10.33 -6.89
C TYR A 406 -1.21 -9.11 -7.27
N ASP A 407 -1.81 -9.13 -8.45
CA ASP A 407 -2.54 -8.01 -9.05
C ASP A 407 -4.04 -8.05 -8.71
N TYR A 408 -4.82 -7.07 -9.19
CA TYR A 408 -6.24 -6.89 -8.84
C TYR A 408 -7.12 -6.58 -10.05
N CYS A 409 -6.88 -7.19 -11.18
CA CYS A 409 -7.76 -7.12 -12.34
C CYS A 409 -8.88 -8.17 -12.23
N ASN A 410 -9.97 -7.99 -12.95
CA ASN A 410 -11.07 -8.96 -13.02
C ASN A 410 -11.50 -9.54 -11.65
N SER A 411 -11.48 -8.70 -10.61
CA SER A 411 -11.73 -9.11 -9.23
C SER A 411 -13.17 -9.58 -8.99
N GLU A 412 -13.33 -10.62 -8.17
CA GLU A 412 -14.63 -11.22 -7.79
C GLU A 412 -15.05 -10.86 -6.36
N ALA A 413 -14.18 -10.24 -5.58
CA ALA A 413 -14.41 -9.84 -4.20
C ALA A 413 -13.77 -8.49 -3.91
N SER A 414 -13.99 -7.93 -2.72
CA SER A 414 -13.31 -6.69 -2.32
C SER A 414 -11.80 -6.89 -2.25
N THR A 415 -11.07 -5.80 -2.40
CA THR A 415 -9.61 -5.77 -2.40
C THR A 415 -9.03 -6.47 -1.17
N LYS A 416 -9.48 -6.06 0.00
CA LYS A 416 -8.95 -6.57 1.27
C LYS A 416 -9.20 -8.08 1.47
N VAL A 417 -10.41 -8.57 1.13
CA VAL A 417 -10.72 -10.02 1.18
C VAL A 417 -9.80 -10.79 0.27
N SER A 418 -9.69 -10.36 -0.98
CA SER A 418 -8.90 -11.07 -1.99
C SER A 418 -7.44 -11.18 -1.58
N TYR A 419 -6.85 -10.09 -1.09
CA TYR A 419 -5.45 -10.09 -0.65
C TYR A 419 -5.22 -10.82 0.68
N THR A 420 -6.16 -10.71 1.64
CA THR A 420 -6.07 -11.44 2.91
C THR A 420 -6.11 -12.96 2.70
N ARG A 421 -6.95 -13.46 1.80
CA ARG A 421 -7.01 -14.90 1.46
C ARG A 421 -5.67 -15.42 0.95
N MET A 422 -5.03 -14.71 0.03
CA MET A 422 -3.69 -15.08 -0.45
C MET A 422 -2.64 -14.94 0.66
N GLY A 423 -2.73 -13.89 1.47
CA GLY A 423 -1.81 -13.69 2.61
C GLY A 423 -1.89 -14.78 3.66
N GLU A 424 -3.10 -15.29 3.97
CA GLU A 424 -3.29 -16.45 4.85
C GLU A 424 -2.62 -17.71 4.28
N ALA A 425 -2.75 -17.93 2.96
CA ALA A 425 -2.08 -19.04 2.29
C ALA A 425 -0.54 -18.88 2.34
N VAL A 426 -0.03 -17.67 2.12
CA VAL A 426 1.41 -17.35 2.22
C VAL A 426 1.92 -17.54 3.65
N ALA A 427 1.16 -17.12 4.66
CA ALA A 427 1.53 -17.32 6.06
C ALA A 427 1.66 -18.82 6.39
N ALA A 428 0.69 -19.65 5.99
CA ALA A 428 0.74 -21.09 6.18
C ALA A 428 1.94 -21.74 5.45
N LEU A 429 2.25 -21.29 4.23
CA LEU A 429 3.44 -21.74 3.49
C LEU A 429 4.71 -21.34 4.23
N ASN A 430 4.80 -20.12 4.74
CA ASN A 430 5.99 -19.61 5.42
C ASN A 430 6.26 -20.33 6.74
N GLU A 431 5.23 -20.76 7.47
CA GLU A 431 5.42 -21.66 8.62
C GLU A 431 6.02 -23.01 8.18
N THR A 432 5.56 -23.55 7.06
CA THR A 432 6.11 -24.80 6.52
C THR A 432 7.57 -24.64 6.07
N ARG A 433 7.89 -23.53 5.38
CA ARG A 433 9.26 -23.19 4.95
C ARG A 433 10.18 -22.96 6.15
N LYS A 434 9.70 -22.25 7.17
CA LYS A 434 10.43 -22.03 8.42
C LYS A 434 10.81 -23.36 9.09
N ALA A 435 9.86 -24.29 9.18
CA ALA A 435 10.11 -25.62 9.75
C ALA A 435 11.14 -26.44 8.97
N LYS A 436 11.28 -26.19 7.66
CA LYS A 436 12.30 -26.82 6.79
C LYS A 436 13.64 -26.05 6.75
N GLY A 437 13.72 -24.87 7.37
CA GLY A 437 14.89 -23.99 7.29
C GLY A 437 15.05 -23.31 5.92
N GLU A 438 13.98 -23.21 5.16
CA GLU A 438 13.92 -22.52 3.87
C GLU A 438 13.67 -21.03 4.07
N VAL A 439 14.04 -20.21 3.07
CA VAL A 439 13.75 -18.75 3.09
C VAL A 439 12.26 -18.48 2.95
N PRO A 440 11.73 -17.38 3.53
CA PRO A 440 10.33 -17.02 3.38
C PRO A 440 9.93 -16.80 1.91
N PHE A 441 8.70 -17.14 1.60
CA PHE A 441 8.04 -16.75 0.36
C PHE A 441 7.59 -15.29 0.48
N VAL A 442 7.93 -14.45 -0.49
CA VAL A 442 7.66 -13.01 -0.46
C VAL A 442 6.33 -12.71 -1.14
N TYR A 443 5.52 -11.86 -0.53
CA TYR A 443 4.21 -11.47 -1.03
C TYR A 443 4.15 -9.96 -1.26
N ASN A 444 3.99 -9.56 -2.53
CA ASN A 444 3.81 -8.17 -2.97
C ASN A 444 2.36 -7.95 -3.41
N ILE A 445 1.72 -6.92 -2.85
CA ILE A 445 0.35 -6.49 -3.15
C ILE A 445 0.37 -5.44 -4.25
N CYS A 446 -0.30 -5.71 -5.37
CA CYS A 446 -0.33 -4.85 -6.56
C CYS A 446 -1.75 -4.36 -6.85
N GLU A 447 -2.28 -3.41 -6.05
CA GLU A 447 -3.60 -2.82 -6.26
C GLU A 447 -3.55 -1.31 -6.58
N TRP A 448 -2.37 -0.85 -6.98
CA TRP A 448 -2.10 0.50 -7.50
C TRP A 448 -2.40 1.65 -6.52
N GLY A 449 -2.42 1.42 -5.21
CA GLY A 449 -2.69 2.44 -4.18
C GLY A 449 -4.16 2.83 -4.03
N LYS A 450 -5.08 2.23 -4.79
CA LYS A 450 -6.48 2.66 -4.89
C LYS A 450 -7.27 2.56 -3.58
N THR A 451 -6.97 1.56 -2.77
CA THR A 451 -7.66 1.35 -1.48
C THR A 451 -6.74 1.58 -0.29
N GLN A 452 -5.67 2.34 -0.48
CA GLN A 452 -4.70 2.70 0.56
C GLN A 452 -4.06 1.47 1.23
N PRO A 453 -3.39 0.59 0.45
CA PRO A 453 -2.85 -0.68 0.94
C PRO A 453 -1.83 -0.51 2.07
N TRP A 454 -1.22 0.65 2.22
CA TRP A 454 -0.34 0.98 3.34
C TRP A 454 -1.04 0.92 4.71
N THR A 455 -2.37 1.04 4.76
CA THR A 455 -3.15 0.98 6.01
C THR A 455 -3.51 -0.44 6.41
N TRP A 456 -3.62 -1.39 5.47
CA TRP A 456 -4.10 -2.75 5.72
C TRP A 456 -3.21 -3.86 5.13
N GLY A 457 -2.35 -3.57 4.18
CA GLY A 457 -1.58 -4.57 3.42
C GLY A 457 -0.70 -5.47 4.29
N ALA A 458 -0.11 -4.91 5.36
CA ALA A 458 0.63 -5.70 6.33
C ALA A 458 -0.25 -6.72 7.07
N ALA A 459 -1.44 -6.31 7.50
CA ALA A 459 -2.41 -7.19 8.14
C ALA A 459 -2.94 -8.26 7.18
N ALA A 460 -3.01 -7.95 5.89
CA ALA A 460 -3.31 -8.90 4.82
C ALA A 460 -2.11 -9.80 4.45
N GLY A 461 -0.98 -9.72 5.15
CA GLY A 461 0.17 -10.59 4.98
C GLY A 461 1.19 -10.14 3.92
N GLY A 462 1.02 -8.97 3.29
CA GLY A 462 1.97 -8.40 2.35
C GLY A 462 3.21 -7.81 3.04
N SER A 463 4.37 -7.89 2.40
CA SER A 463 5.60 -7.26 2.86
C SER A 463 5.95 -5.99 2.05
N SER A 464 5.28 -5.79 0.94
CA SER A 464 5.30 -4.58 0.13
C SER A 464 3.99 -4.42 -0.64
N TRP A 465 3.66 -3.20 -1.01
CA TRP A 465 2.45 -2.88 -1.75
C TRP A 465 2.64 -1.69 -2.67
N ARG A 466 2.08 -1.78 -3.86
CA ARG A 466 2.03 -0.68 -4.80
C ARG A 466 1.30 0.51 -4.18
N SER A 467 1.98 1.63 -4.11
CA SER A 467 1.43 2.89 -3.62
C SER A 467 0.97 3.83 -4.75
N THR A 468 1.25 3.46 -5.99
CA THR A 468 1.04 4.27 -7.19
C THR A 468 0.37 3.46 -8.30
N SER A 469 -0.27 4.14 -9.25
CA SER A 469 -0.61 3.59 -10.56
C SER A 469 0.66 3.15 -11.32
N ASP A 470 0.50 2.48 -12.47
CA ASP A 470 1.64 1.97 -13.27
C ASP A 470 2.55 3.09 -13.74
N ALA A 471 3.81 3.02 -13.32
CA ALA A 471 4.82 4.01 -13.65
C ALA A 471 5.19 3.98 -15.15
N ARG A 472 5.56 5.16 -15.66
CA ARG A 472 6.03 5.35 -17.03
C ARG A 472 7.42 5.95 -17.06
N GLU A 473 8.13 5.72 -18.17
CA GLU A 473 9.40 6.38 -18.44
C GLU A 473 9.17 7.86 -18.80
N ASP A 474 8.70 8.62 -17.81
CA ASP A 474 8.43 10.06 -17.87
C ASP A 474 9.02 10.74 -16.64
N TRP A 475 9.27 12.03 -16.73
CA TRP A 475 9.76 12.80 -15.60
C TRP A 475 8.63 13.11 -14.60
N ILE A 476 7.50 13.60 -15.06
CA ILE A 476 6.37 14.01 -14.22
C ILE A 476 5.23 13.01 -14.30
N GLY A 477 4.74 12.71 -15.50
CA GLY A 477 3.55 11.88 -15.71
C GLY A 477 2.26 12.55 -15.26
N ASN A 478 1.30 11.74 -14.89
CA ASN A 478 -0.01 12.15 -14.37
C ASN A 478 -0.56 11.05 -13.41
N PRO A 479 -1.66 11.29 -12.65
CA PRO A 479 -2.17 10.33 -11.66
C PRO A 479 -2.51 8.93 -12.21
N SER A 480 -2.91 8.83 -13.47
CA SER A 480 -3.18 7.52 -14.09
C SER A 480 -1.91 6.79 -14.54
N ARG A 481 -0.83 7.54 -14.77
CA ARG A 481 0.46 7.06 -15.28
C ARG A 481 1.58 7.96 -14.77
N PRO A 482 2.01 7.75 -13.51
CA PRO A 482 3.03 8.57 -12.89
C PRO A 482 4.39 8.37 -13.57
N GLY A 483 5.12 9.47 -13.71
CA GLY A 483 6.55 9.47 -14.00
C GLY A 483 7.36 9.38 -12.69
N VAL A 484 8.65 9.68 -12.76
CA VAL A 484 9.54 9.64 -11.59
C VAL A 484 9.03 10.53 -10.46
N ILE A 485 8.74 11.79 -10.76
CA ILE A 485 8.27 12.76 -9.74
C ILE A 485 6.82 12.48 -9.34
N GLY A 486 5.95 12.12 -10.29
CA GLY A 486 4.56 11.78 -9.96
C GLY A 486 4.43 10.60 -9.01
N GLY A 487 5.23 9.53 -9.20
CA GLY A 487 5.27 8.41 -8.27
C GLY A 487 5.76 8.79 -6.87
N VAL A 488 6.74 9.69 -6.79
CA VAL A 488 7.19 10.26 -5.52
C VAL A 488 6.09 11.08 -4.86
N ASP A 489 5.36 11.90 -5.60
CA ASP A 489 4.26 12.73 -5.08
C ASP A 489 3.16 11.88 -4.43
N GLU A 490 2.79 10.75 -5.03
CA GLU A 490 1.80 9.82 -4.48
C GLU A 490 2.29 9.12 -3.20
N THR A 491 3.61 8.92 -3.06
CA THR A 491 4.20 8.10 -1.99
C THR A 491 4.85 8.92 -0.87
N ARG A 492 5.31 10.14 -1.14
CA ARG A 492 6.15 10.94 -0.22
C ARG A 492 5.53 11.19 1.16
N ARG A 493 4.20 11.18 1.27
CA ARG A 493 3.47 11.41 2.53
C ARG A 493 3.06 10.11 3.25
N LEU A 494 3.58 8.94 2.82
CA LEU A 494 3.23 7.63 3.38
C LEU A 494 4.30 7.07 4.33
N TRP A 495 5.31 7.87 4.68
CA TRP A 495 6.47 7.45 5.48
C TRP A 495 6.12 6.85 6.85
N MET A 496 4.98 7.25 7.45
CA MET A 496 4.53 6.76 8.75
C MET A 496 4.00 5.30 8.70
N TYR A 497 3.74 4.77 7.52
CA TYR A 497 3.28 3.39 7.34
C TYR A 497 4.40 2.44 6.94
N ALA A 498 5.57 2.97 6.59
CA ALA A 498 6.71 2.17 6.16
C ALA A 498 7.58 1.71 7.34
N GLY A 499 8.24 0.58 7.17
CA GLY A 499 9.15 -0.03 8.13
C GLY A 499 9.66 -1.37 7.64
N VAL A 500 10.40 -2.08 8.47
CA VAL A 500 10.84 -3.45 8.17
C VAL A 500 9.63 -4.31 7.79
N ASN A 501 9.71 -5.04 6.69
CA ASN A 501 8.63 -5.86 6.13
C ASN A 501 7.36 -5.07 5.73
N HIS A 502 7.51 -3.73 5.53
CA HIS A 502 6.42 -2.79 5.20
C HIS A 502 6.92 -1.76 4.20
N PHE A 503 6.98 -2.10 2.92
CA PHE A 503 7.57 -1.21 1.91
C PHE A 503 6.51 -0.69 0.94
N ASN A 504 6.42 0.64 0.82
CA ASN A 504 5.67 1.29 -0.25
C ASN A 504 6.43 1.09 -1.58
N ASP A 505 5.76 0.53 -2.55
CA ASP A 505 6.30 0.17 -3.86
C ASP A 505 5.91 1.21 -4.91
N LEU A 506 6.89 1.95 -5.42
CA LEU A 506 6.72 3.00 -6.42
C LEU A 506 6.72 2.44 -7.85
N ASP A 507 6.64 1.12 -8.01
CA ASP A 507 6.71 0.42 -9.28
C ASP A 507 8.12 0.30 -9.89
N MET A 508 8.18 -0.31 -11.07
CA MET A 508 9.41 -0.60 -11.79
C MET A 508 10.19 0.66 -12.15
N MET A 509 11.51 0.59 -11.96
CA MET A 509 12.41 1.65 -12.38
C MET A 509 12.59 1.67 -13.90
N CYS A 510 12.61 2.87 -14.46
CA CYS A 510 12.77 3.09 -15.89
C CYS A 510 14.24 3.26 -16.33
N ILE A 511 15.20 3.13 -15.41
CA ILE A 511 16.63 3.24 -15.72
C ILE A 511 17.03 2.18 -16.74
N GLY A 512 17.70 2.58 -17.80
CA GLY A 512 18.18 1.72 -18.88
C GLY A 512 17.12 1.41 -19.97
N LEU A 513 15.91 1.98 -19.91
CA LEU A 513 14.91 1.84 -20.97
C LEU A 513 15.17 2.76 -22.17
N HIS A 514 15.73 3.95 -21.96
CA HIS A 514 16.12 4.93 -22.98
C HIS A 514 15.01 5.28 -23.99
N GLY A 515 13.76 5.38 -23.52
CA GLY A 515 12.60 5.68 -24.35
C GLY A 515 12.08 4.50 -25.17
N LEU A 516 12.65 3.32 -24.97
CA LEU A 516 12.31 2.11 -25.73
C LEU A 516 11.50 1.10 -24.89
N GLY A 517 10.99 1.50 -23.72
CA GLY A 517 10.26 0.64 -22.79
C GLY A 517 9.15 -0.14 -23.46
N GLY A 518 9.46 -1.34 -23.82
CA GLY A 518 8.67 -2.49 -24.15
C GLY A 518 7.68 -2.49 -25.31
N PRO A 519 7.44 -3.68 -25.83
CA PRO A 519 6.42 -3.91 -26.86
C PRO A 519 4.98 -3.77 -26.30
N SER A 520 4.82 -3.49 -25.05
CA SER A 520 3.51 -3.44 -24.39
C SER A 520 2.74 -2.16 -24.64
N ASN A 521 3.00 -1.47 -25.76
CA ASN A 521 2.18 -0.34 -26.18
C ASN A 521 2.48 1.01 -25.57
N ASN A 522 3.56 1.12 -24.88
CA ASN A 522 3.93 2.40 -24.29
C ASN A 522 4.77 3.27 -25.23
N THR A 523 5.00 2.78 -26.44
CA THR A 523 5.67 3.55 -27.50
C THR A 523 4.96 4.88 -27.82
N ALA A 524 3.66 4.97 -27.61
CA ALA A 524 2.92 6.23 -27.78
C ALA A 524 3.14 7.26 -26.65
N GLU A 525 3.70 6.83 -25.54
CA GLU A 525 3.91 7.66 -24.33
C GLU A 525 5.37 8.02 -24.10
N HIS A 526 6.26 7.56 -24.96
CA HIS A 526 7.66 7.92 -24.88
C HIS A 526 7.85 9.44 -25.11
N GLN A 527 8.71 10.02 -24.32
CA GLN A 527 9.08 11.43 -24.53
C GLN A 527 9.69 11.58 -25.93
N THR A 528 9.17 12.52 -26.71
CA THR A 528 9.72 12.85 -28.01
C THR A 528 10.35 14.24 -27.97
N ASN A 529 11.61 14.35 -28.34
CA ASN A 529 12.29 15.61 -28.56
C ASN A 529 12.66 15.74 -30.05
N GLY A 530 11.92 16.57 -30.77
CA GLY A 530 12.12 16.76 -32.20
C GLY A 530 11.97 15.49 -33.04
N GLY A 531 11.08 14.56 -32.62
CA GLY A 531 10.83 13.27 -33.31
C GLY A 531 11.80 12.16 -32.93
N LYS A 532 12.71 12.40 -31.98
CA LYS A 532 13.55 11.35 -31.37
C LYS A 532 12.90 10.86 -30.10
N ILE A 533 12.81 9.54 -29.92
CA ILE A 533 12.41 8.94 -28.65
C ILE A 533 13.53 9.22 -27.64
N THR A 534 13.20 9.91 -26.56
CA THR A 534 14.13 10.21 -25.47
C THR A 534 13.58 9.57 -24.20
N GLY A 535 14.37 8.71 -23.58
CA GLY A 535 14.09 8.20 -22.24
C GLY A 535 14.50 9.19 -21.15
N LEU A 536 14.66 8.67 -19.94
CA LEU A 536 15.23 9.44 -18.84
C LEU A 536 16.67 9.87 -19.17
N THR A 537 17.00 11.10 -18.85
CA THR A 537 18.40 11.57 -18.87
C THR A 537 19.17 10.92 -17.71
N ASP A 538 20.51 10.92 -17.77
CA ASP A 538 21.35 10.41 -16.67
C ASP A 538 21.05 11.10 -15.34
N ALA A 539 20.72 12.39 -15.34
CA ALA A 539 20.33 13.13 -14.14
C ALA A 539 18.99 12.62 -13.59
N GLN A 540 18.00 12.38 -14.45
CA GLN A 540 16.71 11.83 -14.07
C GLN A 540 16.81 10.37 -13.59
N ALA A 541 17.65 9.58 -14.23
CA ALA A 541 17.95 8.20 -13.82
C ALA A 541 18.58 8.15 -12.41
N ARG A 542 19.59 9.00 -12.14
CA ARG A 542 20.18 9.15 -10.81
C ARG A 542 19.18 9.64 -9.79
N THR A 543 18.29 10.54 -10.18
CA THR A 543 17.21 11.02 -9.30
C THR A 543 16.22 9.92 -8.99
N GLN A 544 15.79 9.10 -9.97
CA GLN A 544 14.94 7.94 -9.72
C GLN A 544 15.60 6.98 -8.71
N MET A 545 16.87 6.62 -8.94
CA MET A 545 17.61 5.75 -8.03
C MET A 545 17.71 6.33 -6.62
N SER A 546 17.97 7.65 -6.51
CA SER A 546 18.05 8.34 -5.23
C SER A 546 16.72 8.33 -4.48
N LEU A 547 15.62 8.67 -5.14
CA LEU A 547 14.32 8.79 -4.51
C LEU A 547 13.73 7.43 -4.15
N TRP A 548 13.83 6.39 -5.01
CA TRP A 548 13.45 5.02 -4.66
C TRP A 548 14.24 4.52 -3.44
N SER A 549 15.52 4.86 -3.36
CA SER A 549 16.37 4.49 -2.21
C SER A 549 15.98 5.25 -0.93
N MET A 550 15.75 6.54 -1.03
CA MET A 550 15.29 7.35 0.10
C MET A 550 13.93 6.88 0.61
N LEU A 551 13.00 6.55 -0.30
CA LEU A 551 11.66 6.09 0.04
C LEU A 551 11.60 4.60 0.43
N ALA A 552 12.73 3.89 0.47
CA ALA A 552 12.81 2.46 0.76
C ALA A 552 11.88 1.61 -0.12
N SER A 553 11.70 2.02 -1.37
CA SER A 553 10.92 1.27 -2.34
C SER A 553 11.67 0.03 -2.82
N PRO A 554 10.98 -1.06 -3.18
CA PRO A 554 11.58 -2.12 -3.98
C PRO A 554 12.30 -1.55 -5.21
N LEU A 555 13.49 -2.06 -5.51
CA LEU A 555 14.28 -1.67 -6.67
C LEU A 555 14.06 -2.72 -7.77
N ALA A 556 13.07 -2.50 -8.61
CA ALA A 556 12.65 -3.43 -9.64
C ALA A 556 13.04 -2.88 -11.03
N LEU A 557 14.08 -3.46 -11.64
CA LEU A 557 14.49 -3.15 -13.00
C LEU A 557 13.55 -3.80 -14.02
N THR A 558 13.54 -3.26 -15.24
CA THR A 558 12.75 -3.84 -16.34
C THR A 558 13.41 -3.61 -17.72
N CYS A 559 14.62 -3.07 -17.75
CA CYS A 559 15.36 -2.77 -18.97
C CYS A 559 15.95 -4.06 -19.64
N ASP A 560 16.30 -3.98 -20.93
CA ASP A 560 16.95 -5.06 -21.63
C ASP A 560 18.45 -5.13 -21.27
N LEU A 561 18.85 -6.26 -20.67
CA LEU A 561 20.22 -6.52 -20.23
C LEU A 561 20.97 -7.50 -21.16
N ARG A 562 20.37 -7.88 -22.29
CA ARG A 562 20.94 -8.81 -23.28
C ARG A 562 22.02 -8.11 -24.11
N GLU A 563 22.93 -8.88 -24.71
CA GLU A 563 23.97 -8.30 -25.57
C GLU A 563 23.46 -7.84 -26.93
N ALA A 564 22.88 -8.70 -27.68
CA ALA A 564 22.27 -8.40 -28.99
C ALA A 564 21.31 -9.53 -29.33
N PRO A 565 20.03 -9.39 -29.06
CA PRO A 565 19.07 -10.43 -29.39
C PRO A 565 18.97 -10.61 -30.91
N LYS A 566 19.21 -11.83 -31.38
CA LYS A 566 19.05 -12.18 -32.77
C LYS A 566 17.56 -12.26 -33.13
N GLY A 567 17.11 -11.48 -34.10
CA GLY A 567 15.80 -11.66 -34.74
C GLY A 567 14.63 -10.91 -34.08
N GLU A 568 14.85 -10.04 -33.13
CA GLU A 568 13.80 -9.16 -32.59
C GLU A 568 13.80 -7.80 -33.32
N ALA A 569 13.21 -7.79 -34.50
CA ALA A 569 12.88 -6.54 -35.18
C ALA A 569 11.46 -6.11 -34.76
N ASN A 570 11.36 -5.31 -33.72
CA ASN A 570 10.15 -4.56 -33.44
C ASN A 570 10.40 -3.10 -33.75
N SER A 571 10.26 -2.74 -34.96
CA SER A 571 10.17 -1.39 -35.54
C SER A 571 11.19 -1.19 -36.67
N ASP A 572 10.88 -0.23 -37.52
CA ASP A 572 11.71 0.27 -38.61
C ASP A 572 13.00 0.99 -38.13
N GLN A 573 13.27 0.96 -36.80
CA GLN A 573 14.48 1.53 -36.21
C GLN A 573 15.28 0.43 -35.49
N PRO A 574 16.58 0.27 -35.80
CA PRO A 574 17.41 -0.67 -35.07
C PRO A 574 17.58 -0.25 -33.62
N ILE A 575 17.18 -1.12 -32.69
CA ILE A 575 17.44 -0.94 -31.26
C ILE A 575 18.95 -1.06 -31.03
N PRO A 576 19.62 -0.07 -30.43
CA PRO A 576 21.04 -0.19 -30.11
C PRO A 576 21.24 -1.26 -29.01
N HIS A 577 22.26 -2.08 -29.17
CA HIS A 577 22.65 -3.08 -28.17
C HIS A 577 24.16 -2.99 -27.86
N PRO A 578 24.56 -3.13 -26.58
CA PRO A 578 23.68 -3.23 -25.41
C PRO A 578 22.89 -1.93 -25.22
N LEU A 579 21.63 -2.06 -24.76
CA LEU A 579 20.79 -0.89 -24.49
C LEU A 579 21.27 -0.15 -23.23
N ILE A 580 21.59 -0.91 -22.16
CA ILE A 580 22.09 -0.35 -20.91
C ILE A 580 23.46 0.30 -21.10
N THR A 581 23.61 1.52 -20.63
CA THR A 581 24.85 2.32 -20.73
C THR A 581 25.74 2.11 -19.50
N GLU A 582 27.01 2.55 -19.60
CA GLU A 582 27.92 2.58 -18.45
C GLU A 582 27.41 3.50 -17.33
N ALA A 583 26.76 4.62 -17.67
CA ALA A 583 26.17 5.54 -16.70
C ALA A 583 25.00 4.89 -15.94
N ASP A 584 24.17 4.09 -16.62
CA ASP A 584 23.11 3.31 -15.96
C ASP A 584 23.70 2.29 -14.98
N VAL A 585 24.72 1.53 -15.41
CA VAL A 585 25.37 0.54 -14.57
C VAL A 585 25.99 1.20 -13.35
N GLN A 586 26.70 2.32 -13.52
CA GLN A 586 27.27 3.08 -12.39
C GLN A 586 26.18 3.58 -11.43
N THR A 587 25.05 4.03 -11.95
CA THR A 587 23.89 4.47 -11.15
C THR A 587 23.29 3.30 -10.35
N LEU A 588 23.06 2.16 -11.00
CA LEU A 588 22.43 0.97 -10.40
C LEU A 588 23.33 0.22 -9.41
N THR A 589 24.65 0.31 -9.57
CA THR A 589 25.61 -0.40 -8.73
C THR A 589 26.30 0.47 -7.68
N ASN A 590 25.87 1.73 -7.52
CA ASN A 590 26.40 2.61 -6.49
C ASN A 590 26.08 2.08 -5.09
N GLN A 591 27.09 1.54 -4.41
CA GLN A 591 26.94 0.87 -3.12
C GLN A 591 26.46 1.80 -2.00
N GLU A 592 26.80 3.09 -2.05
CA GLU A 592 26.40 4.05 -1.01
C GLU A 592 24.90 4.38 -1.11
N ILE A 593 24.36 4.54 -2.33
CA ILE A 593 22.92 4.75 -2.51
C ILE A 593 22.11 3.48 -2.23
N LEU A 594 22.65 2.31 -2.60
CA LEU A 594 22.04 1.02 -2.27
C LEU A 594 22.01 0.77 -0.75
N ALA A 595 23.05 1.17 -0.02
CA ALA A 595 23.07 1.07 1.44
C ALA A 595 21.97 1.93 2.11
N ILE A 596 21.57 3.04 1.50
CA ILE A 596 20.43 3.84 1.97
C ILE A 596 19.09 3.11 1.74
N ASN A 597 18.93 2.45 0.59
CA ASN A 597 17.74 1.64 0.31
C ASN A 597 17.65 0.44 1.25
N GLN A 598 18.76 -0.25 1.45
CA GLN A 598 18.87 -1.51 2.19
C GLN A 598 19.18 -1.32 3.68
N ASP A 599 19.01 -0.10 4.24
CA ASP A 599 19.27 0.14 5.66
C ASP A 599 18.30 -0.67 6.54
N ALA A 600 18.85 -1.29 7.58
CA ALA A 600 18.12 -2.25 8.42
C ALA A 600 17.00 -1.66 9.27
N LEU A 601 16.90 -0.32 9.41
CA LEU A 601 15.73 0.33 10.02
C LEU A 601 14.49 0.24 9.12
N GLY A 602 14.64 -0.03 7.83
CA GLY A 602 13.54 -0.13 6.86
C GLY A 602 12.71 1.15 6.70
N GLN A 603 13.21 2.31 7.16
CA GLN A 603 12.45 3.55 7.19
C GLN A 603 12.30 4.15 5.79
N GLN A 604 11.12 4.65 5.45
CA GLN A 604 10.95 5.58 4.35
C GLN A 604 11.35 6.99 4.80
N ALA A 605 11.98 7.74 3.89
CA ALA A 605 12.31 9.14 4.14
C ALA A 605 11.05 9.98 4.38
N GLU A 606 11.13 10.87 5.35
CA GLU A 606 10.11 11.87 5.63
C GLU A 606 10.22 13.02 4.64
N TYR A 607 9.11 13.41 4.04
CA TYR A 607 9.01 14.60 3.21
C TYR A 607 8.97 15.86 4.09
N MET A 608 9.96 16.71 3.94
CA MET A 608 10.11 17.94 4.72
C MET A 608 9.38 19.10 4.06
N GLU A 609 8.05 19.15 4.23
CA GLU A 609 7.19 20.12 3.55
C GLU A 609 7.60 21.56 3.80
N ALA A 610 7.99 21.90 5.04
CA ALA A 610 8.43 23.26 5.41
C ALA A 610 9.79 23.68 4.79
N LEU A 611 10.59 22.73 4.32
CA LEU A 611 11.88 22.95 3.65
C LEU A 611 11.77 22.84 2.14
N SER A 612 10.65 22.33 1.63
CA SER A 612 10.41 22.07 0.22
C SER A 612 9.66 23.23 -0.44
N THR A 613 9.91 23.45 -1.72
CA THR A 613 9.15 24.39 -2.56
C THR A 613 8.36 23.66 -3.67
N GLY A 614 8.61 22.36 -3.86
CA GLY A 614 7.89 21.48 -4.78
C GLY A 614 6.62 20.91 -4.14
N THR A 615 5.81 21.75 -3.50
CA THR A 615 4.66 21.32 -2.69
C THR A 615 3.43 20.89 -3.51
N THR A 616 3.36 21.29 -4.77
CA THR A 616 2.27 20.92 -5.68
C THR A 616 2.58 19.62 -6.38
N ASP A 617 1.72 18.62 -6.20
CA ASP A 617 1.86 17.31 -6.82
C ASP A 617 1.78 17.42 -8.35
N TYR A 618 2.52 16.56 -9.05
CA TYR A 618 2.64 16.55 -10.52
C TYR A 618 3.09 17.90 -11.14
N SER A 619 3.79 18.72 -10.38
CA SER A 619 4.35 19.97 -10.87
C SER A 619 5.85 19.84 -11.14
N PRO A 620 6.35 20.30 -12.32
CA PRO A 620 7.77 20.35 -12.63
C PRO A 620 8.44 21.62 -12.06
N SER A 621 8.06 22.05 -10.86
CA SER A 621 8.60 23.27 -10.27
C SER A 621 9.02 23.06 -8.82
N GLY A 622 9.99 23.87 -8.38
CA GLY A 622 10.50 23.82 -7.02
C GLY A 622 11.48 22.68 -6.78
N TYR A 623 11.78 22.47 -5.51
CA TYR A 623 12.62 21.37 -5.05
C TYR A 623 11.99 20.68 -3.83
N ASP A 624 12.29 19.39 -3.68
CA ASP A 624 11.86 18.56 -2.56
C ASP A 624 13.04 18.27 -1.63
N VAL A 625 12.77 18.26 -0.33
CA VAL A 625 13.72 17.87 0.71
C VAL A 625 13.16 16.64 1.44
N PHE A 626 13.98 15.59 1.56
CA PHE A 626 13.64 14.39 2.32
C PHE A 626 14.71 14.10 3.37
N VAL A 627 14.28 13.56 4.52
CA VAL A 627 15.16 13.12 5.61
C VAL A 627 14.84 11.68 5.97
N LYS A 628 15.83 10.81 5.98
CA LYS A 628 15.70 9.40 6.32
C LYS A 628 16.58 9.05 7.50
N ASP A 629 15.97 8.46 8.53
CA ASP A 629 16.73 7.84 9.60
C ASP A 629 17.42 6.58 9.11
N LEU A 630 18.67 6.43 9.46
CA LEU A 630 19.50 5.26 9.18
C LEU A 630 19.99 4.64 10.48
N THR A 631 20.46 3.41 10.40
CA THR A 631 21.15 2.74 11.51
C THR A 631 22.32 3.58 12.03
N ASP A 632 22.72 3.31 13.27
CA ASP A 632 23.85 3.97 13.96
C ASP A 632 23.69 5.49 14.10
N SER A 633 22.46 5.95 14.27
CA SER A 633 22.10 7.37 14.43
C SER A 633 22.59 8.28 13.30
N ARG A 634 22.78 7.73 12.10
CA ARG A 634 23.02 8.48 10.88
C ARG A 634 21.69 8.94 10.29
N ILE A 635 21.76 9.97 9.46
CA ILE A 635 20.62 10.37 8.62
C ILE A 635 21.08 10.53 7.17
N ALA A 636 20.19 10.22 6.24
CA ALA A 636 20.32 10.62 4.85
C ALA A 636 19.41 11.82 4.57
N VAL A 637 19.90 12.76 3.79
CA VAL A 637 19.15 13.95 3.34
C VAL A 637 19.23 14.00 1.83
N SER A 638 18.11 14.05 1.14
CA SER A 638 18.09 14.29 -0.30
C SER A 638 17.41 15.61 -0.63
N ILE A 639 17.96 16.30 -1.62
CA ILE A 639 17.39 17.53 -2.17
C ILE A 639 17.26 17.33 -3.68
N THR A 640 16.03 17.39 -4.18
CA THR A 640 15.70 17.11 -5.59
C THR A 640 15.15 18.34 -6.27
N ASN A 641 15.81 18.78 -7.32
CA ASN A 641 15.27 19.80 -8.21
C ASN A 641 14.25 19.16 -9.16
N ARG A 642 12.99 19.54 -9.04
CA ARG A 642 11.89 19.04 -9.90
C ARG A 642 11.90 19.66 -11.30
N ALA A 643 12.52 20.84 -11.42
CA ALA A 643 12.47 21.62 -12.64
C ALA A 643 13.52 21.19 -13.68
N THR A 644 13.20 21.44 -14.95
CA THR A 644 14.11 21.28 -16.09
C THR A 644 15.02 22.51 -16.28
N SER A 645 15.09 23.38 -15.28
CA SER A 645 16.02 24.50 -15.15
C SER A 645 16.75 24.42 -13.81
N ALA A 646 17.88 25.10 -13.67
CA ALA A 646 18.63 25.12 -12.43
C ALA A 646 17.81 25.76 -11.28
N ALA A 647 17.95 25.24 -10.08
CA ALA A 647 17.31 25.75 -8.87
C ALA A 647 18.36 26.10 -7.82
N SER A 648 18.14 27.21 -7.11
CA SER A 648 18.97 27.60 -5.95
C SER A 648 18.29 27.14 -4.66
N VAL A 649 19.04 26.44 -3.83
CA VAL A 649 18.55 25.94 -2.53
C VAL A 649 19.24 26.72 -1.42
N PRO A 650 18.48 27.35 -0.50
CA PRO A 650 19.05 27.99 0.68
C PRO A 650 19.80 26.99 1.55
N ALA A 651 20.72 27.50 2.38
CA ALA A 651 21.37 26.66 3.39
C ALA A 651 20.31 26.11 4.38
N ILE A 652 20.29 24.80 4.59
CA ILE A 652 19.34 24.12 5.46
C ILE A 652 19.90 24.08 6.89
N PRO A 653 19.21 24.64 7.89
CA PRO A 653 19.62 24.49 9.28
C PRO A 653 19.63 23.02 9.69
N LEU A 654 20.69 22.56 10.35
CA LEU A 654 20.77 21.15 10.81
C LEU A 654 19.67 20.80 11.81
N THR A 655 19.21 21.76 12.60
CA THR A 655 18.06 21.57 13.51
C THR A 655 16.77 21.30 12.77
N ALA A 656 16.61 21.86 11.57
CA ALA A 656 15.43 21.64 10.72
C ALA A 656 15.37 20.21 10.11
N ILE A 657 16.48 19.46 10.18
CA ILE A 657 16.59 18.07 9.75
C ILE A 657 16.97 17.13 10.92
N TYR A 658 16.49 17.50 12.13
CA TYR A 658 16.59 16.70 13.36
C TYR A 658 17.99 16.51 13.95
N LEU A 659 18.96 17.29 13.51
CA LEU A 659 20.33 17.28 14.07
C LEU A 659 20.52 18.39 15.10
N LYS A 660 21.47 18.22 15.98
CA LYS A 660 21.74 19.18 17.07
C LYS A 660 22.58 20.35 16.56
N ALA A 661 22.18 21.57 16.98
CA ALA A 661 23.02 22.76 16.80
C ALA A 661 24.37 22.63 17.53
N ASN A 662 25.36 23.37 17.07
CA ASN A 662 26.69 23.44 17.65
C ASN A 662 27.34 22.03 17.81
N THR A 663 27.01 21.15 16.92
CA THR A 663 27.56 19.78 16.83
C THR A 663 28.16 19.59 15.45
N ARG A 664 29.36 19.02 15.39
CA ARG A 664 30.02 18.73 14.12
C ARG A 664 29.54 17.40 13.58
N TYR A 665 29.30 17.38 12.28
CA TYR A 665 28.92 16.20 11.54
C TYR A 665 29.84 15.98 10.36
N ILE A 666 30.17 14.74 10.09
CA ILE A 666 30.75 14.32 8.82
C ILE A 666 29.62 14.28 7.81
N CYS A 667 29.79 14.98 6.68
CA CYS A 667 28.82 15.10 5.61
C CYS A 667 29.40 14.48 4.34
N ARG A 668 28.85 13.37 3.89
CA ARG A 668 29.24 12.66 2.68
C ARG A 668 28.19 12.91 1.60
N GLU A 669 28.54 13.53 0.50
CA GLU A 669 27.70 13.63 -0.70
C GLU A 669 27.96 12.41 -1.60
N ILE A 670 26.88 11.63 -1.89
CA ILE A 670 26.98 10.27 -2.45
C ILE A 670 27.40 10.28 -3.92
N TRP A 671 26.84 11.17 -4.74
CA TRP A 671 27.09 11.15 -6.19
C TRP A 671 28.43 11.77 -6.58
N SER A 672 28.82 12.84 -5.92
CA SER A 672 30.14 13.46 -6.13
C SER A 672 31.27 12.76 -5.35
N GLN A 673 30.91 11.88 -4.41
CA GLN A 673 31.84 11.21 -3.49
C GLN A 673 32.69 12.18 -2.66
N THR A 674 32.18 13.40 -2.42
CA THR A 674 32.84 14.40 -1.61
C THR A 674 32.47 14.25 -0.14
N GLU A 675 33.44 14.51 0.73
CA GLU A 675 33.24 14.44 2.18
C GLU A 675 33.82 15.69 2.85
N GLY A 676 33.13 16.18 3.87
CA GLY A 676 33.55 17.33 4.64
C GLY A 676 32.90 17.38 6.01
N GLU A 677 33.30 18.36 6.81
CA GLU A 677 32.69 18.61 8.10
C GLU A 677 31.71 19.79 7.98
N ILE A 678 30.56 19.65 8.59
CA ILE A 678 29.57 20.72 8.70
C ILE A 678 29.14 20.93 10.16
N GLU A 679 28.75 22.16 10.44
CA GLU A 679 28.22 22.57 11.74
C GLU A 679 27.10 23.63 11.51
N ASN A 680 25.97 23.47 12.15
CA ASN A 680 24.80 24.35 12.10
C ASN A 680 24.00 24.36 10.78
N THR A 681 24.61 24.26 9.61
CA THR A 681 23.90 24.29 8.30
C THR A 681 24.48 23.32 7.30
N LEU A 682 23.60 22.79 6.43
CA LEU A 682 23.94 22.05 5.20
C LEU A 682 23.82 23.02 4.01
N SER A 683 24.93 23.34 3.37
CA SER A 683 24.97 24.20 2.18
C SER A 683 24.86 23.36 0.92
N VAL A 684 23.74 23.48 0.21
CA VAL A 684 23.46 22.74 -1.03
C VAL A 684 23.89 23.56 -2.27
N GLY A 685 23.54 24.86 -2.28
CA GLY A 685 23.82 25.76 -3.40
C GLY A 685 22.88 25.55 -4.59
N SER A 686 23.42 25.57 -5.79
CA SER A 686 22.63 25.39 -7.02
C SER A 686 22.57 23.91 -7.42
N LEU A 687 21.37 23.46 -7.76
CA LEU A 687 21.10 22.16 -8.38
C LEU A 687 20.90 22.34 -9.88
N ASN A 688 21.45 21.44 -10.67
CA ASN A 688 21.19 21.37 -12.11
C ASN A 688 19.74 20.93 -12.40
N PRO A 689 19.26 21.02 -13.64
CA PRO A 689 17.95 20.47 -14.03
C PRO A 689 17.81 19.01 -13.62
N CYS A 690 16.69 18.67 -12.96
CA CYS A 690 16.34 17.32 -12.53
C CYS A 690 17.39 16.63 -11.62
N GLU A 691 18.31 17.37 -11.03
CA GLU A 691 19.38 16.84 -10.17
C GLU A 691 18.85 16.52 -8.76
N THR A 692 19.27 15.38 -8.23
CA THR A 692 19.18 15.08 -6.80
C THR A 692 20.57 14.97 -6.20
N ARG A 693 20.81 15.67 -5.10
CA ARG A 693 21.95 15.42 -4.22
C ARG A 693 21.50 14.64 -3.00
N VAL A 694 22.33 13.69 -2.60
CA VAL A 694 22.07 12.84 -1.44
C VAL A 694 23.27 12.93 -0.50
N TYR A 695 22.99 13.33 0.73
CA TYR A 695 23.98 13.48 1.79
C TYR A 695 23.73 12.44 2.89
N VAL A 696 24.77 11.79 3.37
CA VAL A 696 24.74 11.01 4.60
C VAL A 696 25.50 11.77 5.68
N LEU A 697 24.85 11.96 6.82
CA LEU A 697 25.35 12.74 7.93
C LEU A 697 25.54 11.83 9.15
N SER A 698 26.73 11.85 9.72
CA SER A 698 27.07 11.14 10.96
C SER A 698 27.73 12.09 11.95
N LYS A 699 27.40 11.92 13.24
CA LYS A 699 28.03 12.74 14.26
C LYS A 699 29.54 12.50 14.29
N LYS A 700 30.32 13.58 14.27
CA LYS A 700 31.76 13.47 14.48
C LYS A 700 32.02 13.16 15.97
N GLU A 701 32.80 12.11 16.21
CA GLU A 701 33.24 11.71 17.55
C GLU A 701 34.16 12.75 18.21
#